data_b5da4a43cc92c5fed1402f5f59332a9e
#
_entry.id   b5da4a43cc92c5fed1402f5f59332a9e
#
_cell.length_a   1.000
_cell.length_b   1.000
_cell.length_c   1.000
_cell.angle_alpha   90.00
_cell.angle_beta   90.00
_cell.angle_gamma   90.00
#
_symmetry.space_group_name_H-M   'P 1'
#
loop_
_entity.id
_entity.type
_entity.pdbx_description
1 polymer ?
#
loop_
_entity_poly.entity_id
_entity_poly.type
_entity_poly.pdbx_seq_one_letter_code
_entity_poly.pdbx_strand_id
1 'polypeptide(L)'
;MKYTVLISLLFWVFDGIKAQSVREVDICIYGGTSAGVIAAYTAKNMGKSVILIEPRRNLGGMTSGGLGYTDIGNKYVVKGLALDFYRKLGTHYGKLEQWIFEPKVAESIFVDYINKAEIETWYEYRIVSSTVAERKINEIMLENTYNPQPATNRSVRAKVFIDCSYEGDLMARAGVSYMTGRESNATYGETLNGVQIHKGHQFNRKVDPYKIKGDPTSGLLWGIHHTVPQPTGSGDKKIQAYNFRITLTNNPRNRIPITRPENYDSKKYELLVRLKEVEPWKGLQDVFIWSLMPGDKTDINNKGAFSTDMIGANWEYPEASYEKRDSIWQEHVDYTKGLLYFVGHDRRIPKEIRREMRKWGYPKDEFVGNGYWSHQLYVREARRMLGEVVMTQQHCVGKKTCDDGIGWAAYTMDSHNCDRHVINGFVKNEGNVEVGGFKPYPISYRCIVPRREEVRNLLVPVCLSASHIAYGSIRMEPVFMVLAQSSAVAASLAIDNKCDVQEVCVSDIKRLLDENPYSDGRPGDILVDDDQAAYVQMTGDWKTKQKPGYGLTFRTHESDGRNIAKVRYQLPIKKEGLYKVYIYSPKMKQADTYTVRIGNGRGTRHIIVTPNALKIEGQTTGEWYLLDECHFEPSEQGYVETVSYTHLRAHET
;
A
#
# COMPACT_ATOMS: atom_id res chain seq x y z
N MET A 1 91.69 6.34 4.21
CA MET A 1 90.40 5.56 4.09
C MET A 1 89.28 6.48 4.49
N LYS A 2 88.45 6.94 3.54
CA LYS A 2 87.23 7.73 3.84
C LYS A 2 86.06 6.80 3.70
N TYR A 3 85.25 6.64 4.77
CA TYR A 3 84.05 5.89 4.81
C TYR A 3 82.85 6.82 4.56
N THR A 4 82.07 6.57 3.50
CA THR A 4 80.82 7.28 3.21
C THR A 4 79.66 6.42 3.77
N VAL A 5 78.88 7.00 4.71
CA VAL A 5 77.68 6.38 5.20
C VAL A 5 76.43 6.88 4.41
N LEU A 6 75.78 6.00 3.66
CA LEU A 6 74.50 6.29 3.00
C LEU A 6 73.38 5.98 4.00
N ILE A 7 72.60 7.00 4.39
CA ILE A 7 71.34 6.85 5.14
C ILE A 7 70.19 6.89 4.15
N SER A 8 69.52 5.74 3.95
CA SER A 8 68.26 5.65 3.17
C SER A 8 67.06 6.02 4.06
N LEU A 9 66.47 7.19 3.84
CA LEU A 9 65.17 7.55 4.44
C LEU A 9 64.05 6.81 3.73
N LEU A 10 63.43 5.83 4.38
CA LEU A 10 62.13 5.27 4.00
C LEU A 10 61.03 6.26 4.34
N PHE A 11 60.49 6.94 3.34
CA PHE A 11 59.23 7.66 3.48
C PHE A 11 58.07 6.64 3.52
N TRP A 12 57.47 6.42 4.67
CA TRP A 12 56.17 5.78 4.77
C TRP A 12 55.12 6.80 4.31
N VAL A 13 54.58 6.60 3.11
CA VAL A 13 53.34 7.29 2.71
C VAL A 13 52.22 6.66 3.49
N PHE A 14 51.80 7.28 4.58
CA PHE A 14 50.51 7.01 5.16
C PHE A 14 49.47 7.56 4.20
N ASP A 15 48.94 6.72 3.31
CA ASP A 15 47.66 7.01 2.70
C ASP A 15 46.64 7.19 3.84
N GLY A 16 46.33 8.45 4.11
CA GLY A 16 45.35 8.79 5.12
C GLY A 16 44.01 8.12 4.75
N ILE A 17 43.64 7.06 5.51
CA ILE A 17 42.29 6.55 5.49
C ILE A 17 41.41 7.76 5.82
N LYS A 18 40.77 8.37 4.80
CA LYS A 18 39.75 9.40 5.03
C LYS A 18 38.75 8.79 5.98
N ALA A 19 38.68 9.30 7.19
CA ALA A 19 37.69 8.90 8.15
C ALA A 19 36.33 9.00 7.47
N GLN A 20 35.65 7.88 7.32
CA GLN A 20 34.34 7.77 6.73
C GLN A 20 33.40 8.71 7.52
N SER A 21 32.85 9.75 6.88
CA SER A 21 32.04 10.75 7.56
C SER A 21 30.77 10.10 8.08
N VAL A 22 30.64 9.99 9.39
CA VAL A 22 29.44 9.52 10.07
C VAL A 22 28.43 10.67 10.09
N ARG A 23 27.24 10.46 9.54
CA ARG A 23 26.12 11.41 9.63
C ARG A 23 25.35 11.19 10.93
N GLU A 24 25.24 12.22 11.77
CA GLU A 24 24.46 12.15 13.01
C GLU A 24 23.15 12.93 12.85
N VAL A 25 22.02 12.31 13.26
CA VAL A 25 20.66 12.87 13.21
C VAL A 25 19.83 12.42 14.41
N ASP A 26 18.68 13.03 14.61
CA ASP A 26 17.71 12.56 15.60
C ASP A 26 17.01 11.29 15.13
N ILE A 27 16.54 11.27 13.88
CA ILE A 27 15.78 10.14 13.31
C ILE A 27 16.36 9.75 11.96
N CYS A 28 16.70 8.46 11.82
CA CYS A 28 17.08 7.85 10.56
C CYS A 28 15.93 6.97 10.05
N ILE A 29 15.48 7.21 8.82
CA ILE A 29 14.41 6.45 8.17
C ILE A 29 15.01 5.66 7.02
N TYR A 30 14.82 4.34 7.02
CA TYR A 30 15.29 3.44 5.99
C TYR A 30 14.14 2.95 5.12
N GLY A 31 14.23 3.18 3.80
CA GLY A 31 13.22 2.92 2.78
C GLY A 31 12.42 4.18 2.43
N GLY A 32 12.68 4.75 1.24
CA GLY A 32 11.94 5.90 0.67
C GLY A 32 10.60 5.51 0.06
N THR A 33 9.92 4.52 0.64
CA THR A 33 8.56 4.12 0.30
C THR A 33 7.56 5.23 0.60
N SER A 34 6.28 5.05 0.28
CA SER A 34 5.22 5.98 0.70
C SER A 34 5.25 6.22 2.21
N ALA A 35 5.44 5.15 2.99
CA ALA A 35 5.61 5.21 4.44
C ALA A 35 6.83 6.04 4.86
N GLY A 36 7.99 5.80 4.24
CA GLY A 36 9.22 6.49 4.60
C GLY A 36 9.19 7.98 4.34
N VAL A 37 8.59 8.41 3.23
CA VAL A 37 8.41 9.83 2.93
C VAL A 37 7.50 10.51 3.95
N ILE A 38 6.36 9.86 4.29
CA ILE A 38 5.42 10.40 5.29
C ILE A 38 6.06 10.47 6.69
N ALA A 39 6.81 9.44 7.09
CA ALA A 39 7.56 9.46 8.35
C ALA A 39 8.58 10.60 8.38
N ALA A 40 9.36 10.78 7.31
CA ALA A 40 10.38 11.81 7.21
C ALA A 40 9.78 13.22 7.28
N TYR A 41 8.70 13.45 6.54
CA TYR A 41 7.97 14.73 6.57
C TYR A 41 7.42 15.04 7.97
N THR A 42 6.80 14.06 8.62
CA THR A 42 6.25 14.21 9.97
C THR A 42 7.34 14.55 10.99
N ALA A 43 8.41 13.75 11.04
CA ALA A 43 9.50 13.94 11.99
C ALA A 43 10.21 15.30 11.82
N LYS A 44 10.42 15.71 10.56
CA LYS A 44 11.04 17.01 10.23
C LYS A 44 10.19 18.17 10.72
N ASN A 45 8.88 18.13 10.49
CA ASN A 45 7.94 19.17 10.92
C ASN A 45 7.69 19.17 12.45
N MET A 46 8.06 18.10 13.13
CA MET A 46 8.16 18.06 14.60
C MET A 46 9.51 18.57 15.14
N GLY A 47 10.32 19.21 14.29
CA GLY A 47 11.59 19.86 14.67
C GLY A 47 12.76 18.91 14.87
N LYS A 48 12.70 17.67 14.35
CA LYS A 48 13.81 16.72 14.44
C LYS A 48 14.76 16.87 13.25
N SER A 49 16.05 16.60 13.45
CA SER A 49 16.98 16.37 12.36
C SER A 49 16.72 14.98 11.78
N VAL A 50 16.52 14.89 10.46
CA VAL A 50 16.07 13.68 9.78
C VAL A 50 16.93 13.38 8.58
N ILE A 51 17.24 12.10 8.36
CA ILE A 51 17.76 11.57 7.11
C ILE A 51 16.86 10.45 6.59
N LEU A 52 16.54 10.48 5.29
CA LEU A 52 15.84 9.42 4.57
C LEU A 52 16.85 8.66 3.70
N ILE A 53 16.89 7.33 3.84
CA ILE A 53 17.75 6.46 3.03
C ILE A 53 16.88 5.66 2.08
N GLU A 54 17.16 5.76 0.78
CA GLU A 54 16.45 5.01 -0.25
C GLU A 54 17.43 4.17 -1.09
N PRO A 55 17.27 2.83 -1.13
CA PRO A 55 18.13 1.96 -1.92
C PRO A 55 18.08 2.19 -3.43
N ARG A 56 17.01 2.79 -3.93
CA ARG A 56 16.80 3.07 -5.37
C ARG A 56 16.88 4.57 -5.68
N ARG A 57 16.38 4.97 -6.84
CA ARG A 57 16.37 6.37 -7.33
C ARG A 57 15.04 7.08 -7.17
N ASN A 58 13.98 6.34 -6.79
CA ASN A 58 12.60 6.79 -6.82
C ASN A 58 11.99 6.77 -5.42
N LEU A 59 11.10 7.72 -5.14
CA LEU A 59 10.35 7.78 -3.88
C LEU A 59 8.92 7.27 -4.05
N GLY A 60 8.34 6.78 -2.96
CA GLY A 60 6.93 6.36 -2.89
C GLY A 60 6.68 4.86 -3.08
N GLY A 61 7.74 4.06 -3.31
CA GLY A 61 7.64 2.60 -3.38
C GLY A 61 6.59 2.11 -4.36
N MET A 62 5.66 1.25 -3.92
CA MET A 62 4.58 0.72 -4.77
C MET A 62 3.61 1.80 -5.24
N THR A 63 3.32 2.80 -4.42
CA THR A 63 2.39 3.88 -4.78
C THR A 63 2.85 4.64 -6.03
N SER A 64 4.14 4.87 -6.19
CA SER A 64 4.75 5.45 -7.39
C SER A 64 5.27 4.39 -8.37
N GLY A 65 5.29 3.13 -7.96
CA GLY A 65 5.82 1.98 -8.72
C GLY A 65 4.78 1.22 -9.52
N GLY A 66 3.63 1.82 -9.86
CA GLY A 66 2.62 1.23 -10.73
C GLY A 66 1.30 0.86 -10.06
N LEU A 67 1.19 0.87 -8.72
CA LEU A 67 -0.07 0.69 -7.99
C LEU A 67 -0.92 1.96 -8.11
N GLY A 68 -1.40 2.24 -9.31
CA GLY A 68 -2.21 3.41 -9.59
C GLY A 68 -3.70 3.24 -9.24
N TYR A 69 -4.15 2.02 -8.98
CA TYR A 69 -5.49 1.70 -8.51
C TYR A 69 -5.43 1.29 -7.03
N THR A 70 -5.79 2.20 -6.13
CA THR A 70 -5.55 2.04 -4.69
C THR A 70 -6.42 0.92 -4.08
N ASP A 71 -5.77 0.01 -3.37
CA ASP A 71 -6.40 -1.01 -2.55
C ASP A 71 -6.71 -0.41 -1.16
N ILE A 72 -7.98 -0.14 -0.84
CA ILE A 72 -8.36 0.62 0.36
C ILE A 72 -9.53 0.01 1.14
N GLY A 73 -10.59 -0.45 0.48
CA GLY A 73 -11.83 -0.90 1.11
C GLY A 73 -12.70 0.22 1.66
N ASN A 74 -12.26 0.97 2.65
CA ASN A 74 -13.02 2.05 3.30
C ASN A 74 -12.16 3.31 3.53
N LYS A 75 -12.66 4.48 3.12
CA LYS A 75 -11.97 5.77 3.28
C LYS A 75 -11.76 6.17 4.75
N TYR A 76 -12.57 5.68 5.67
CA TYR A 76 -12.46 5.95 7.10
C TYR A 76 -11.09 5.62 7.68
N VAL A 77 -10.40 4.60 7.16
CA VAL A 77 -9.08 4.17 7.65
C VAL A 77 -7.95 5.10 7.19
N VAL A 78 -8.19 5.95 6.19
CA VAL A 78 -7.16 6.84 5.62
C VAL A 78 -7.30 8.21 6.26
N LYS A 79 -6.32 8.56 7.10
CA LYS A 79 -6.31 9.80 7.89
C LYS A 79 -4.97 10.52 7.75
N GLY A 80 -4.90 11.73 8.29
CA GLY A 80 -3.66 12.49 8.38
C GLY A 80 -3.00 12.73 7.02
N LEU A 81 -1.69 12.57 6.96
CA LEU A 81 -0.90 12.77 5.75
C LEU A 81 -1.22 11.77 4.63
N ALA A 82 -1.69 10.56 4.97
CA ALA A 82 -2.19 9.65 3.96
C ALA A 82 -3.40 10.25 3.22
N LEU A 83 -4.35 10.86 3.93
CA LEU A 83 -5.47 11.56 3.32
C LEU A 83 -5.00 12.79 2.53
N ASP A 84 -4.07 13.59 3.07
CA ASP A 84 -3.49 14.76 2.37
C ASP A 84 -2.85 14.36 1.03
N PHE A 85 -2.18 13.22 0.97
CA PHE A 85 -1.64 12.68 -0.29
C PHE A 85 -2.74 12.45 -1.33
N TYR A 86 -3.84 11.78 -0.98
CA TYR A 86 -4.98 11.57 -1.89
C TYR A 86 -5.72 12.87 -2.24
N ARG A 87 -5.72 13.88 -1.34
CA ARG A 87 -6.23 15.24 -1.61
C ARG A 87 -5.35 16.00 -2.59
N LYS A 88 -4.02 15.88 -2.49
CA LYS A 88 -3.08 16.45 -3.48
C LYS A 88 -3.24 15.79 -4.86
N LEU A 89 -3.42 14.48 -4.91
CA LEU A 89 -3.81 13.79 -6.14
C LEU A 89 -5.13 14.34 -6.68
N GLY A 90 -6.14 14.50 -5.83
CA GLY A 90 -7.42 15.09 -6.19
C GLY A 90 -7.27 16.49 -6.79
N THR A 91 -6.45 17.33 -6.18
CA THR A 91 -6.15 18.68 -6.68
C THR A 91 -5.54 18.64 -8.08
N HIS A 92 -4.61 17.72 -8.35
CA HIS A 92 -4.03 17.53 -9.68
C HIS A 92 -5.06 17.16 -10.74
N TYR A 93 -6.05 16.34 -10.39
CA TYR A 93 -7.11 15.89 -11.30
C TYR A 93 -8.41 16.70 -11.22
N GLY A 94 -8.42 17.82 -10.49
CA GLY A 94 -9.60 18.72 -10.36
C GLY A 94 -10.72 18.14 -9.48
N LYS A 95 -10.39 17.32 -8.48
CA LYS A 95 -11.33 16.68 -7.53
C LYS A 95 -10.93 16.92 -6.09
N LEU A 96 -11.82 16.58 -5.15
CA LEU A 96 -11.49 16.62 -3.72
C LEU A 96 -10.36 15.63 -3.37
N GLU A 97 -10.49 14.39 -3.84
CA GLU A 97 -9.54 13.30 -3.64
C GLU A 97 -9.53 12.39 -4.87
N GLN A 98 -8.42 11.72 -5.11
CA GLN A 98 -8.26 10.83 -6.25
C GLN A 98 -7.61 9.51 -5.81
N TRP A 99 -8.27 8.38 -6.12
CA TRP A 99 -7.87 7.04 -5.71
C TRP A 99 -7.34 6.18 -6.85
N ILE A 100 -7.42 6.69 -8.07
CA ILE A 100 -6.88 6.09 -9.30
C ILE A 100 -6.03 7.16 -10.00
N PHE A 101 -4.73 6.93 -10.13
CA PHE A 101 -3.80 7.97 -10.53
C PHE A 101 -2.60 7.41 -11.31
N GLU A 102 -1.89 8.30 -11.99
CA GLU A 102 -0.65 8.00 -12.71
C GLU A 102 0.54 7.89 -11.74
N PRO A 103 1.43 6.90 -11.91
CA PRO A 103 2.61 6.70 -11.04
C PRO A 103 3.50 7.95 -10.92
N LYS A 104 3.79 8.63 -12.03
CA LYS A 104 4.61 9.87 -12.05
C LYS A 104 4.00 11.01 -11.22
N VAL A 105 2.66 11.09 -11.16
CA VAL A 105 1.97 12.12 -10.36
C VAL A 105 2.15 11.79 -8.87
N ALA A 106 1.99 10.52 -8.50
CA ALA A 106 2.25 10.08 -7.14
C ALA A 106 3.70 10.36 -6.71
N GLU A 107 4.68 10.02 -7.55
CA GLU A 107 6.09 10.29 -7.26
C GLU A 107 6.36 11.78 -7.09
N SER A 108 5.80 12.63 -7.94
CA SER A 108 5.98 14.08 -7.85
C SER A 108 5.47 14.65 -6.53
N ILE A 109 4.37 14.11 -5.97
CA ILE A 109 3.84 14.52 -4.67
C ILE A 109 4.77 14.07 -3.52
N PHE A 110 5.35 12.87 -3.59
CA PHE A 110 6.32 12.43 -2.59
C PHE A 110 7.61 13.28 -2.62
N VAL A 111 8.10 13.61 -3.81
CA VAL A 111 9.24 14.53 -3.99
C VAL A 111 8.90 15.92 -3.44
N ASP A 112 7.67 16.41 -3.64
CA ASP A 112 7.21 17.70 -3.09
C ASP A 112 7.22 17.71 -1.54
N TYR A 113 6.81 16.64 -0.85
CA TYR A 113 6.95 16.53 0.60
C TYR A 113 8.40 16.65 1.07
N ILE A 114 9.31 15.94 0.40
CA ILE A 114 10.73 15.94 0.74
C ILE A 114 11.33 17.35 0.55
N ASN A 115 11.06 17.97 -0.60
CA ASN A 115 11.60 19.28 -0.95
C ASN A 115 11.05 20.39 -0.04
N LYS A 116 9.74 20.40 0.26
CA LYS A 116 9.12 21.41 1.12
C LYS A 116 9.64 21.40 2.55
N ALA A 117 9.97 20.23 3.05
CA ALA A 117 10.53 20.09 4.40
C ALA A 117 12.06 20.07 4.42
N GLU A 118 12.72 20.26 3.26
CA GLU A 118 14.18 20.24 3.13
C GLU A 118 14.81 19.01 3.82
N ILE A 119 14.29 17.80 3.47
CA ILE A 119 14.72 16.55 4.07
C ILE A 119 15.97 16.04 3.35
N GLU A 120 17.06 15.85 4.09
CA GLU A 120 18.25 15.19 3.57
C GLU A 120 17.91 13.76 3.15
N THR A 121 18.11 13.44 1.87
CA THR A 121 17.78 12.12 1.30
C THR A 121 19.00 11.54 0.59
N TRP A 122 19.38 10.33 1.01
CA TRP A 122 20.43 9.58 0.35
C TRP A 122 19.81 8.49 -0.53
N TYR A 123 19.81 8.73 -1.81
CA TYR A 123 19.41 7.76 -2.83
C TYR A 123 20.54 6.81 -3.16
N GLU A 124 20.20 5.61 -3.64
CA GLU A 124 21.15 4.58 -4.07
C GLU A 124 22.02 4.05 -2.92
N TYR A 125 21.47 4.04 -1.68
CA TYR A 125 22.17 3.46 -0.54
C TYR A 125 21.32 2.39 0.14
N ARG A 126 21.92 1.20 0.31
CA ARG A 126 21.32 0.06 0.98
C ARG A 126 22.12 -0.35 2.21
N ILE A 127 21.43 -0.94 3.21
CA ILE A 127 22.05 -1.29 4.48
C ILE A 127 22.93 -2.54 4.36
N VAL A 128 24.16 -2.45 4.88
CA VAL A 128 25.09 -3.58 4.99
C VAL A 128 25.04 -4.19 6.37
N SER A 129 25.12 -3.36 7.41
CA SER A 129 25.16 -3.81 8.79
C SER A 129 24.63 -2.75 9.75
N SER A 130 24.32 -3.17 10.97
CA SER A 130 24.06 -2.28 12.10
C SER A 130 24.92 -2.67 13.30
N THR A 131 25.23 -1.68 14.12
CA THR A 131 25.88 -1.88 15.41
C THR A 131 24.85 -1.66 16.51
N VAL A 132 24.59 -2.69 17.29
CA VAL A 132 23.66 -2.65 18.42
C VAL A 132 24.42 -2.83 19.72
N ALA A 133 24.26 -1.89 20.67
CA ALA A 133 24.79 -2.00 22.03
C ALA A 133 23.72 -1.53 23.02
N GLU A 134 23.67 -2.16 24.17
CA GLU A 134 22.66 -1.88 25.22
C GLU A 134 21.21 -1.90 24.69
N ARG A 135 20.94 -2.79 23.71
CA ARG A 135 19.64 -2.92 23.02
C ARG A 135 19.21 -1.67 22.24
N LYS A 136 20.16 -0.88 21.77
CA LYS A 136 19.92 0.27 20.88
C LYS A 136 20.80 0.16 19.66
N ILE A 137 20.24 0.49 18.52
CA ILE A 137 21.00 0.67 17.29
C ILE A 137 21.79 1.97 17.48
N ASN A 138 23.11 1.86 17.44
CA ASN A 138 24.01 3.03 17.54
C ASN A 138 24.34 3.58 16.16
N GLU A 139 24.60 2.69 15.20
CA GLU A 139 25.06 3.07 13.87
C GLU A 139 24.58 2.05 12.83
N ILE A 140 24.24 2.52 11.65
CA ILE A 140 24.05 1.67 10.46
C ILE A 140 25.12 1.99 9.43
N MET A 141 25.60 0.96 8.76
CA MET A 141 26.51 1.08 7.62
C MET A 141 25.75 0.82 6.32
N LEU A 142 25.98 1.67 5.35
CA LEU A 142 25.34 1.69 4.04
C LEU A 142 26.37 1.56 2.93
N GLU A 143 26.06 0.81 1.88
CA GLU A 143 26.81 0.76 0.63
C GLU A 143 26.04 1.39 -0.53
N ASN A 144 26.72 1.85 -1.57
CA ASN A 144 26.03 2.28 -2.78
C ASN A 144 25.41 1.06 -3.49
N THR A 145 24.12 1.14 -3.80
CA THR A 145 23.34 0.02 -4.37
C THR A 145 23.87 -0.45 -5.72
N TYR A 146 24.30 0.50 -6.58
CA TYR A 146 24.69 0.19 -7.97
C TYR A 146 26.22 0.08 -8.15
N ASN A 147 26.98 0.54 -7.17
CA ASN A 147 28.44 0.45 -7.16
C ASN A 147 28.94 0.14 -5.72
N PRO A 148 28.70 -1.07 -5.22
CA PRO A 148 29.06 -1.45 -3.85
C PRO A 148 30.56 -1.57 -3.71
N GLN A 149 31.21 -0.55 -3.16
CA GLN A 149 32.65 -0.52 -2.87
C GLN A 149 32.86 0.02 -1.44
N PRO A 150 33.75 -0.57 -0.63
CA PRO A 150 34.00 -0.10 0.73
C PRO A 150 34.33 1.39 0.83
N ALA A 151 35.01 1.96 -0.18
CA ALA A 151 35.35 3.38 -0.24
C ALA A 151 34.14 4.32 -0.39
N THR A 152 32.98 3.81 -0.85
CA THR A 152 31.73 4.58 -1.01
C THR A 152 30.75 4.37 0.12
N ASN A 153 31.08 3.49 1.09
CA ASN A 153 30.23 3.22 2.24
C ASN A 153 30.04 4.49 3.08
N ARG A 154 28.87 4.62 3.66
CA ARG A 154 28.48 5.72 4.55
C ARG A 154 27.90 5.16 5.83
N SER A 155 28.05 5.90 6.94
CA SER A 155 27.48 5.55 8.21
C SER A 155 26.50 6.60 8.71
N VAL A 156 25.43 6.15 9.38
CA VAL A 156 24.46 7.02 10.03
C VAL A 156 24.31 6.59 11.48
N ARG A 157 24.40 7.57 12.40
CA ARG A 157 24.01 7.45 13.79
C ARG A 157 22.73 8.21 14.03
N ALA A 158 21.80 7.61 14.77
CA ALA A 158 20.54 8.26 15.09
C ALA A 158 20.07 7.88 16.50
N LYS A 159 19.27 8.75 17.12
CA LYS A 159 18.64 8.45 18.43
C LYS A 159 17.54 7.40 18.24
N VAL A 160 16.75 7.50 17.18
CA VAL A 160 15.69 6.55 16.81
C VAL A 160 15.78 6.22 15.33
N PHE A 161 15.47 4.96 14.98
CA PHE A 161 15.41 4.45 13.62
C PHE A 161 13.98 4.04 13.26
N ILE A 162 13.60 4.21 11.99
CA ILE A 162 12.31 3.73 11.46
C ILE A 162 12.60 2.91 10.20
N ASP A 163 12.22 1.62 10.20
CA ASP A 163 12.33 0.76 9.01
C ASP A 163 11.03 0.82 8.21
N CYS A 164 11.05 1.55 7.11
CA CYS A 164 9.94 1.68 6.16
C CYS A 164 10.14 0.86 4.87
N SER A 165 11.12 -0.06 4.85
CA SER A 165 11.35 -0.94 3.70
C SER A 165 10.31 -2.07 3.64
N TYR A 166 10.07 -2.60 2.42
CA TYR A 166 9.18 -3.75 2.23
C TYR A 166 9.81 -5.08 2.67
N GLU A 167 11.13 -5.11 2.83
CA GLU A 167 11.91 -6.29 3.19
C GLU A 167 12.22 -6.40 4.69
N GLY A 168 12.16 -5.29 5.45
CA GLY A 168 12.56 -5.24 6.86
C GLY A 168 14.07 -5.45 7.04
N ASP A 169 14.89 -4.89 6.14
CA ASP A 169 16.33 -5.15 6.17
C ASP A 169 17.03 -4.50 7.37
N LEU A 170 16.62 -3.29 7.76
CA LEU A 170 17.16 -2.64 8.97
C LEU A 170 16.76 -3.42 10.22
N MET A 171 15.50 -3.82 10.33
CA MET A 171 14.99 -4.65 11.42
C MET A 171 15.80 -5.94 11.57
N ALA A 172 16.01 -6.66 10.47
CA ALA A 172 16.77 -7.92 10.47
C ALA A 172 18.25 -7.71 10.84
N ARG A 173 18.89 -6.65 10.30
CA ARG A 173 20.29 -6.32 10.64
C ARG A 173 20.46 -5.89 12.09
N ALA A 174 19.40 -5.33 12.70
CA ALA A 174 19.41 -4.96 14.12
C ALA A 174 19.20 -6.17 15.06
N GLY A 175 19.00 -7.38 14.52
CA GLY A 175 18.82 -8.59 15.31
C GLY A 175 17.44 -8.74 15.92
N VAL A 176 16.44 -8.01 15.42
CA VAL A 176 15.05 -8.15 15.86
C VAL A 176 14.46 -9.43 15.29
N SER A 177 13.70 -10.14 16.12
CA SER A 177 13.03 -11.39 15.72
C SER A 177 11.92 -11.14 14.69
N TYR A 178 11.84 -11.99 13.68
CA TYR A 178 10.83 -11.92 12.63
C TYR A 178 10.44 -13.31 12.12
N MET A 179 9.38 -13.38 11.37
CA MET A 179 8.88 -14.56 10.65
C MET A 179 8.92 -14.30 9.14
N THR A 180 9.27 -15.35 8.38
CA THR A 180 9.06 -15.43 6.92
C THR A 180 8.18 -16.64 6.59
N GLY A 181 7.42 -16.57 5.50
CA GLY A 181 6.48 -17.64 5.16
C GLY A 181 5.20 -17.57 5.99
N ARG A 182 4.53 -18.70 6.15
CA ARG A 182 3.19 -18.79 6.75
C ARG A 182 3.23 -19.59 8.06
N GLU A 183 2.63 -19.05 9.12
CA GLU A 183 2.41 -19.79 10.35
C GLU A 183 1.32 -20.85 10.14
N SER A 184 1.35 -21.90 10.97
CA SER A 184 0.20 -22.81 11.03
C SER A 184 -1.03 -22.13 11.64
N ASN A 185 -2.23 -22.58 11.28
CA ASN A 185 -3.46 -22.13 11.93
C ASN A 185 -3.41 -22.27 13.46
N ALA A 186 -2.75 -23.31 13.96
CA ALA A 186 -2.63 -23.59 15.38
C ALA A 186 -1.79 -22.55 16.14
N THR A 187 -0.85 -21.86 15.47
CA THR A 187 0.06 -20.91 16.11
C THR A 187 -0.70 -19.77 16.80
N TYR A 188 -1.73 -19.24 16.17
CA TYR A 188 -2.52 -18.12 16.69
C TYR A 188 -4.03 -18.43 16.78
N GLY A 189 -4.44 -19.69 16.63
CA GLY A 189 -5.84 -20.10 16.63
C GLY A 189 -6.62 -19.56 15.43
N GLU A 190 -5.97 -19.49 14.27
CA GLU A 190 -6.53 -19.00 13.02
C GLU A 190 -7.17 -20.12 12.19
N THR A 191 -7.82 -19.77 11.08
CA THR A 191 -8.46 -20.74 10.19
C THR A 191 -8.09 -20.54 8.72
N LEU A 192 -7.49 -19.41 8.38
CA LEU A 192 -7.20 -18.99 7.02
C LEU A 192 -5.69 -18.85 6.76
N ASN A 193 -4.85 -19.20 7.75
CA ASN A 193 -3.40 -19.15 7.63
C ASN A 193 -2.83 -20.48 7.12
N GLY A 194 -1.53 -20.51 6.78
CA GLY A 194 -0.84 -21.68 6.28
C GLY A 194 -1.32 -22.12 4.89
N VAL A 195 -1.23 -23.41 4.63
CA VAL A 195 -1.66 -24.03 3.36
C VAL A 195 -3.16 -23.90 3.17
N GLN A 196 -3.59 -23.31 2.05
CA GLN A 196 -5.00 -23.05 1.73
C GLN A 196 -5.28 -23.38 0.25
N ILE A 197 -6.39 -24.08 -0.02
CA ILE A 197 -6.84 -24.36 -1.39
C ILE A 197 -8.26 -23.86 -1.55
N HIS A 198 -8.41 -22.69 -2.18
CA HIS A 198 -9.69 -22.02 -2.42
C HIS A 198 -10.03 -21.96 -3.92
N LYS A 199 -11.24 -21.48 -4.25
CA LYS A 199 -11.71 -21.34 -5.63
C LYS A 199 -11.23 -20.10 -6.36
N GLY A 200 -10.77 -19.06 -5.61
CA GLY A 200 -10.23 -17.83 -6.17
C GLY A 200 -8.89 -18.08 -6.84
N HIS A 201 -8.61 -17.42 -7.95
CA HIS A 201 -7.36 -17.52 -8.73
C HIS A 201 -6.87 -18.97 -8.95
N GLN A 202 -7.82 -19.88 -9.25
CA GLN A 202 -7.64 -21.32 -9.25
C GLN A 202 -7.92 -21.94 -10.62
N PHE A 203 -7.23 -23.07 -10.92
CA PHE A 203 -7.59 -23.98 -12.01
C PHE A 203 -8.88 -24.72 -11.64
N ASN A 204 -10.03 -24.10 -11.91
CA ASN A 204 -11.35 -24.68 -11.60
C ASN A 204 -11.78 -25.76 -12.61
N ARG A 205 -11.17 -25.79 -13.77
CA ARG A 205 -11.30 -26.85 -14.78
C ARG A 205 -10.12 -27.79 -14.75
N LYS A 206 -10.27 -28.98 -15.36
CA LYS A 206 -9.22 -29.99 -15.46
C LYS A 206 -8.18 -29.52 -16.48
N VAL A 207 -6.98 -29.17 -16.03
CA VAL A 207 -5.84 -28.79 -16.88
C VAL A 207 -4.73 -29.80 -16.63
N ASP A 208 -4.26 -30.41 -17.70
CA ASP A 208 -3.18 -31.39 -17.67
C ASP A 208 -1.84 -30.73 -17.35
N PRO A 209 -1.04 -31.28 -16.40
CA PRO A 209 0.19 -30.66 -15.90
C PRO A 209 1.45 -31.06 -16.69
N TYR A 210 1.41 -32.08 -17.56
CA TYR A 210 2.59 -32.72 -18.13
C TYR A 210 3.03 -32.09 -19.46
N LYS A 211 4.32 -32.16 -19.79
CA LYS A 211 4.85 -31.64 -21.07
C LYS A 211 4.16 -32.27 -22.27
N ILE A 212 3.96 -33.61 -22.24
CA ILE A 212 3.10 -34.32 -23.19
C ILE A 212 1.77 -34.62 -22.46
N LYS A 213 0.65 -34.16 -23.00
CA LYS A 213 -0.67 -34.37 -22.37
C LYS A 213 -0.94 -35.86 -22.10
N GLY A 214 -1.32 -36.16 -20.85
CA GLY A 214 -1.64 -37.50 -20.40
C GLY A 214 -0.44 -38.37 -20.07
N ASP A 215 0.80 -37.91 -20.26
CA ASP A 215 2.02 -38.66 -19.99
C ASP A 215 2.81 -38.10 -18.79
N PRO A 216 2.65 -38.68 -17.58
CA PRO A 216 3.40 -38.26 -16.40
C PRO A 216 4.92 -38.39 -16.54
N THR A 217 5.41 -39.30 -17.39
CA THR A 217 6.85 -39.55 -17.57
C THR A 217 7.53 -38.42 -18.36
N SER A 218 6.76 -37.60 -19.10
CA SER A 218 7.28 -36.46 -19.85
C SER A 218 7.75 -35.30 -18.98
N GLY A 219 7.46 -35.33 -17.66
CA GLY A 219 7.76 -34.28 -16.70
C GLY A 219 6.75 -33.14 -16.71
N LEU A 220 6.84 -32.25 -15.70
CA LEU A 220 5.88 -31.17 -15.49
C LEU A 220 6.15 -29.96 -16.37
N LEU A 221 5.10 -29.22 -16.68
CA LEU A 221 5.18 -27.91 -17.31
C LEU A 221 5.85 -26.91 -16.36
N TRP A 222 6.39 -25.83 -16.93
CA TRP A 222 7.03 -24.78 -16.20
C TRP A 222 6.08 -24.15 -15.16
N GLY A 223 6.61 -23.87 -13.96
CA GLY A 223 5.88 -23.26 -12.87
C GLY A 223 4.96 -24.22 -12.11
N ILE A 224 5.10 -25.54 -12.31
CA ILE A 224 4.48 -26.57 -11.47
C ILE A 224 5.56 -27.27 -10.65
N HIS A 225 5.34 -27.40 -9.35
CA HIS A 225 6.29 -28.06 -8.44
C HIS A 225 5.91 -29.52 -8.18
N HIS A 226 6.93 -30.36 -7.99
CA HIS A 226 6.77 -31.79 -7.71
C HIS A 226 6.31 -32.08 -6.27
N THR A 227 6.13 -31.05 -5.45
CA THR A 227 5.72 -31.18 -4.05
C THR A 227 4.24 -31.52 -3.92
N VAL A 228 3.91 -32.29 -2.88
CA VAL A 228 2.52 -32.54 -2.48
C VAL A 228 2.12 -31.45 -1.47
N PRO A 229 0.93 -30.84 -1.60
CA PRO A 229 0.48 -29.88 -0.59
C PRO A 229 0.40 -30.53 0.79
N GLN A 230 0.88 -29.81 1.80
CA GLN A 230 0.65 -30.20 3.19
C GLN A 230 -0.84 -30.08 3.54
N PRO A 231 -1.30 -30.69 4.65
CA PRO A 231 -2.69 -30.50 5.10
C PRO A 231 -3.07 -29.02 5.25
N THR A 232 -4.33 -28.69 4.99
CA THR A 232 -4.86 -27.32 5.15
C THR A 232 -4.53 -26.77 6.53
N GLY A 233 -4.02 -25.53 6.57
CA GLY A 233 -3.62 -24.85 7.81
C GLY A 233 -2.23 -25.20 8.32
N SER A 234 -1.45 -26.02 7.61
CA SER A 234 -0.04 -26.28 7.94
C SER A 234 0.81 -25.05 7.60
N GLY A 235 1.73 -24.70 8.51
CA GLY A 235 2.70 -23.62 8.25
C GLY A 235 3.83 -24.07 7.32
N ASP A 236 4.42 -23.14 6.59
CA ASP A 236 5.60 -23.37 5.77
C ASP A 236 6.43 -22.07 5.56
N LYS A 237 7.51 -22.16 4.78
CA LYS A 237 8.37 -21.02 4.44
C LYS A 237 8.03 -20.37 3.08
N LYS A 238 6.96 -20.78 2.44
CA LYS A 238 6.57 -20.24 1.14
C LYS A 238 5.98 -18.86 1.29
N ILE A 239 6.31 -18.01 0.32
CA ILE A 239 5.86 -16.63 0.25
C ILE A 239 4.83 -16.50 -0.86
N GLN A 240 3.78 -15.72 -0.66
CA GLN A 240 2.81 -15.38 -1.69
C GLN A 240 3.50 -14.72 -2.89
N ALA A 241 3.04 -15.04 -4.10
CA ALA A 241 3.68 -14.64 -5.34
C ALA A 241 3.83 -13.12 -5.46
N TYR A 242 4.97 -12.68 -6.02
CA TYR A 242 5.19 -11.30 -6.43
C TYR A 242 4.81 -11.11 -7.91
N ASN A 243 4.56 -9.86 -8.26
CA ASN A 243 4.40 -9.42 -9.64
C ASN A 243 4.83 -7.95 -9.81
N PHE A 244 4.63 -7.40 -11.00
CA PHE A 244 4.62 -5.96 -11.22
C PHE A 244 3.18 -5.49 -11.41
N ARG A 245 2.85 -4.29 -10.90
CA ARG A 245 1.68 -3.53 -11.33
C ARG A 245 2.08 -2.86 -12.65
N ILE A 246 1.38 -3.19 -13.73
CA ILE A 246 1.87 -2.89 -15.08
C ILE A 246 1.13 -1.68 -15.63
N THR A 247 1.89 -0.63 -15.93
CA THR A 247 1.37 0.57 -16.58
C THR A 247 1.61 0.48 -18.08
N LEU A 248 0.55 0.44 -18.87
CA LEU A 248 0.58 0.52 -20.32
C LEU A 248 -0.26 1.70 -20.79
N THR A 249 -0.05 2.13 -22.04
CA THR A 249 -0.87 3.13 -22.73
C THR A 249 -1.22 2.68 -24.12
N ASN A 250 -2.41 3.09 -24.60
CA ASN A 250 -2.83 2.94 -26.00
C ASN A 250 -2.70 4.23 -26.80
N ASN A 251 -2.24 5.32 -26.18
CA ASN A 251 -2.02 6.59 -26.86
C ASN A 251 -0.81 6.48 -27.81
N PRO A 252 -0.99 6.56 -29.15
CA PRO A 252 0.10 6.33 -30.12
C PRO A 252 1.29 7.30 -29.96
N ARG A 253 1.04 8.52 -29.45
CA ARG A 253 2.11 9.53 -29.26
C ARG A 253 2.97 9.22 -28.04
N ASN A 254 2.38 8.57 -27.03
CA ASN A 254 3.03 8.26 -25.75
C ASN A 254 3.51 6.79 -25.66
N ARG A 255 3.24 5.97 -26.66
CA ARG A 255 3.43 4.51 -26.60
C ARG A 255 4.78 4.06 -27.15
N ILE A 256 5.46 3.18 -26.39
CA ILE A 256 6.59 2.36 -26.83
C ILE A 256 6.04 0.94 -27.06
N PRO A 257 6.14 0.36 -28.27
CA PRO A 257 5.63 -0.99 -28.53
C PRO A 257 6.27 -2.05 -27.63
N ILE A 258 5.48 -3.06 -27.25
CA ILE A 258 5.98 -4.23 -26.53
C ILE A 258 6.77 -5.10 -27.53
N THR A 259 8.07 -5.20 -27.33
CA THR A 259 8.98 -6.02 -28.15
C THR A 259 9.25 -7.36 -27.46
N ARG A 260 9.80 -8.32 -28.22
CA ARG A 260 10.22 -9.60 -27.68
C ARG A 260 11.38 -9.39 -26.70
N PRO A 261 11.24 -9.82 -25.42
CA PRO A 261 12.35 -9.78 -24.48
C PRO A 261 13.50 -10.70 -24.90
N GLU A 262 14.71 -10.37 -24.50
CA GLU A 262 15.91 -11.15 -24.83
C GLU A 262 15.81 -12.60 -24.33
N ASN A 263 15.39 -12.78 -23.06
CA ASN A 263 15.26 -14.08 -22.40
C ASN A 263 13.87 -14.71 -22.60
N TYR A 264 13.18 -14.40 -23.70
CA TYR A 264 11.82 -14.90 -23.95
C TYR A 264 11.79 -16.39 -24.27
N ASP A 265 11.05 -17.15 -23.48
CA ASP A 265 10.71 -18.53 -23.72
C ASP A 265 9.19 -18.76 -23.70
N SER A 266 8.60 -19.07 -24.86
CA SER A 266 7.16 -19.32 -25.01
C SER A 266 6.66 -20.54 -24.21
N LYS A 267 7.53 -21.48 -23.86
CA LYS A 267 7.18 -22.65 -23.06
C LYS A 267 6.75 -22.31 -21.64
N LYS A 268 7.22 -21.18 -21.10
CA LYS A 268 6.79 -20.66 -19.79
C LYS A 268 5.28 -20.39 -19.71
N TYR A 269 4.61 -20.16 -20.85
CA TYR A 269 3.19 -19.81 -20.93
C TYR A 269 2.30 -20.96 -21.44
N GLU A 270 2.80 -22.18 -21.48
CA GLU A 270 2.05 -23.35 -21.94
C GLU A 270 0.79 -23.60 -21.08
N LEU A 271 0.91 -23.45 -19.77
CA LEU A 271 -0.24 -23.58 -18.87
C LEU A 271 -1.35 -22.55 -19.17
N LEU A 272 -1.00 -21.34 -19.61
CA LEU A 272 -1.95 -20.33 -20.02
C LEU A 272 -2.73 -20.77 -21.27
N VAL A 273 -2.04 -21.41 -22.22
CA VAL A 273 -2.68 -21.96 -23.42
C VAL A 273 -3.67 -23.08 -23.05
N ARG A 274 -3.26 -23.99 -22.19
CA ARG A 274 -4.12 -25.08 -21.73
C ARG A 274 -5.31 -24.62 -20.91
N LEU A 275 -5.13 -23.58 -20.11
CA LEU A 275 -6.23 -22.95 -19.39
C LEU A 275 -7.24 -22.34 -20.37
N LYS A 276 -6.77 -21.63 -21.42
CA LYS A 276 -7.62 -21.07 -22.46
C LYS A 276 -8.41 -22.12 -23.24
N GLU A 277 -7.88 -23.31 -23.42
CA GLU A 277 -8.60 -24.41 -24.11
C GLU A 277 -9.85 -24.85 -23.34
N VAL A 278 -9.85 -24.75 -22.01
CA VAL A 278 -10.95 -25.15 -21.12
C VAL A 278 -11.75 -23.97 -20.58
N GLU A 279 -11.19 -22.76 -20.63
CA GLU A 279 -11.81 -21.49 -20.25
C GLU A 279 -11.58 -20.47 -21.38
N PRO A 280 -12.42 -20.47 -22.44
CA PRO A 280 -12.20 -19.61 -23.62
C PRO A 280 -12.27 -18.13 -23.28
N TRP A 281 -11.35 -17.34 -23.84
CA TRP A 281 -11.26 -15.90 -23.63
C TRP A 281 -12.06 -15.10 -24.66
N LYS A 282 -12.67 -13.99 -24.21
CA LYS A 282 -13.38 -13.02 -25.03
C LYS A 282 -12.59 -11.71 -25.19
N GLY A 283 -11.68 -11.40 -24.27
CA GLY A 283 -10.89 -10.17 -24.25
C GLY A 283 -9.71 -10.21 -23.31
N LEU A 284 -8.97 -9.10 -23.23
CA LEU A 284 -7.82 -8.96 -22.32
C LEU A 284 -8.21 -9.07 -20.85
N GLN A 285 -9.45 -8.72 -20.51
CA GLN A 285 -9.99 -8.82 -19.15
C GLN A 285 -10.14 -10.25 -18.64
N ASP A 286 -10.07 -11.26 -19.53
CA ASP A 286 -10.06 -12.67 -19.13
C ASP A 286 -8.66 -13.16 -18.73
N VAL A 287 -7.61 -12.41 -19.12
CA VAL A 287 -6.20 -12.71 -18.83
C VAL A 287 -5.65 -11.89 -17.69
N PHE A 288 -6.11 -10.62 -17.56
CA PHE A 288 -5.60 -9.63 -16.63
C PHE A 288 -6.72 -8.90 -15.90
N ILE A 289 -6.49 -8.46 -14.67
CA ILE A 289 -7.26 -7.35 -14.11
C ILE A 289 -6.77 -6.10 -14.84
N TRP A 290 -7.66 -5.51 -15.64
CA TRP A 290 -7.35 -4.41 -16.53
C TRP A 290 -8.04 -3.14 -16.05
N SER A 291 -7.37 -2.38 -15.19
CA SER A 291 -7.91 -1.14 -14.63
C SER A 291 -7.41 0.06 -15.41
N LEU A 292 -8.34 0.94 -15.83
CA LEU A 292 -8.00 2.16 -16.53
C LEU A 292 -7.63 3.26 -15.52
N MET A 293 -6.59 4.02 -15.85
CA MET A 293 -6.11 5.18 -15.12
C MET A 293 -6.23 6.45 -15.98
N PRO A 294 -6.12 7.65 -15.39
CA PRO A 294 -5.98 8.87 -16.17
C PRO A 294 -4.81 8.81 -17.17
N GLY A 295 -4.85 9.67 -18.19
CA GLY A 295 -3.79 9.76 -19.20
C GLY A 295 -3.76 8.61 -20.21
N ASP A 296 -4.91 7.94 -20.45
CA ASP A 296 -5.02 6.76 -21.33
C ASP A 296 -4.09 5.61 -20.91
N LYS A 297 -3.92 5.42 -19.60
CA LYS A 297 -3.04 4.42 -19.01
C LYS A 297 -3.80 3.31 -18.29
N THR A 298 -3.06 2.27 -17.91
CA THR A 298 -3.59 1.13 -17.16
C THR A 298 -2.78 0.85 -15.91
N ASP A 299 -3.46 0.28 -14.92
CA ASP A 299 -2.86 -0.52 -13.86
C ASP A 299 -3.33 -1.96 -14.08
N ILE A 300 -2.43 -2.83 -14.53
CA ILE A 300 -2.72 -4.23 -14.80
C ILE A 300 -2.21 -5.08 -13.64
N ASN A 301 -3.10 -5.95 -13.14
CA ASN A 301 -2.80 -6.88 -12.05
C ASN A 301 -3.10 -8.33 -12.46
N ASN A 302 -2.79 -9.27 -11.56
CA ASN A 302 -3.03 -10.69 -11.74
C ASN A 302 -4.52 -11.03 -11.85
N LYS A 303 -4.84 -12.01 -12.67
CA LYS A 303 -6.19 -12.58 -12.79
C LYS A 303 -6.16 -14.07 -13.10
N GLY A 304 -7.01 -14.82 -12.40
CA GLY A 304 -7.21 -16.24 -12.68
C GLY A 304 -6.04 -17.14 -12.25
N ALA A 305 -6.05 -18.34 -12.73
CA ALA A 305 -5.15 -19.41 -12.30
C ALA A 305 -3.70 -19.24 -12.78
N PHE A 306 -3.52 -18.66 -13.97
CA PHE A 306 -2.23 -18.29 -14.54
C PHE A 306 -2.23 -16.82 -14.91
N SER A 307 -1.35 -16.03 -14.33
CA SER A 307 -1.43 -14.59 -14.37
C SER A 307 -0.06 -13.91 -14.37
N THR A 308 -0.02 -12.63 -14.03
CA THR A 308 1.23 -11.89 -13.79
C THR A 308 1.94 -12.30 -12.52
N ASP A 309 1.28 -13.00 -11.59
CA ASP A 309 1.92 -13.60 -10.42
C ASP A 309 2.86 -14.73 -10.83
N MET A 310 4.14 -14.59 -10.51
CA MET A 310 5.15 -15.61 -10.78
C MET A 310 5.25 -16.56 -9.59
N ILE A 311 4.26 -17.46 -9.48
CA ILE A 311 4.08 -18.33 -8.33
C ILE A 311 5.33 -19.21 -8.09
N GLY A 312 5.84 -19.19 -6.84
CA GLY A 312 6.97 -20.00 -6.41
C GLY A 312 8.35 -19.41 -6.72
N ALA A 313 8.44 -18.28 -7.43
CA ALA A 313 9.71 -17.72 -7.87
C ALA A 313 10.39 -16.80 -6.82
N ASN A 314 9.70 -16.46 -5.74
CA ASN A 314 10.15 -15.48 -4.75
C ASN A 314 10.30 -16.00 -3.33
N TRP A 315 10.26 -17.32 -3.11
CA TRP A 315 10.33 -17.88 -1.76
C TRP A 315 11.64 -17.52 -1.03
N GLU A 316 12.76 -17.45 -1.76
CA GLU A 316 14.06 -17.10 -1.20
C GLU A 316 14.25 -15.60 -0.98
N TYR A 317 13.43 -14.74 -1.64
CA TYR A 317 13.63 -13.29 -1.71
C TYR A 317 13.82 -12.60 -0.35
N PRO A 318 13.05 -12.88 0.72
CA PRO A 318 13.23 -12.21 2.00
C PRO A 318 14.62 -12.39 2.61
N GLU A 319 15.19 -13.61 2.49
CA GLU A 319 16.48 -13.97 3.10
C GLU A 319 17.65 -13.98 2.11
N ALA A 320 17.39 -13.64 0.85
CA ALA A 320 18.40 -13.64 -0.21
C ALA A 320 19.39 -12.48 -0.06
N SER A 321 20.62 -12.68 -0.58
CA SER A 321 21.56 -11.59 -0.79
C SER A 321 20.99 -10.57 -1.78
N TYR A 322 21.55 -9.38 -1.82
CA TYR A 322 21.12 -8.34 -2.76
C TYR A 322 21.26 -8.78 -4.23
N GLU A 323 22.35 -9.47 -4.58
CA GLU A 323 22.59 -10.00 -5.93
C GLU A 323 21.52 -11.05 -6.31
N LYS A 324 21.12 -11.89 -5.35
CA LYS A 324 20.07 -12.89 -5.58
C LYS A 324 18.71 -12.22 -5.72
N ARG A 325 18.41 -11.18 -4.92
CA ARG A 325 17.17 -10.38 -5.07
C ARG A 325 17.12 -9.68 -6.42
N ASP A 326 18.23 -9.15 -6.91
CA ASP A 326 18.32 -8.52 -8.23
C ASP A 326 18.08 -9.57 -9.34
N SER A 327 18.59 -10.80 -9.19
CA SER A 327 18.29 -11.91 -10.11
C SER A 327 16.80 -12.26 -10.11
N ILE A 328 16.19 -12.40 -8.93
CA ILE A 328 14.74 -12.66 -8.79
C ILE A 328 13.92 -11.51 -9.41
N TRP A 329 14.33 -10.26 -9.19
CA TRP A 329 13.68 -9.09 -9.79
C TRP A 329 13.73 -9.16 -11.32
N GLN A 330 14.92 -9.46 -11.90
CA GLN A 330 15.08 -9.57 -13.34
C GLN A 330 14.27 -10.73 -13.92
N GLU A 331 14.19 -11.87 -13.25
CA GLU A 331 13.35 -13.00 -13.65
C GLU A 331 11.87 -12.63 -13.73
N HIS A 332 11.37 -11.82 -12.77
CA HIS A 332 10.00 -11.30 -12.80
C HIS A 332 9.78 -10.30 -13.94
N VAL A 333 10.78 -9.47 -14.26
CA VAL A 333 10.74 -8.57 -15.45
C VAL A 333 10.62 -9.40 -16.72
N ASP A 334 11.50 -10.38 -16.91
CA ASP A 334 11.54 -11.22 -18.12
C ASP A 334 10.23 -12.02 -18.27
N TYR A 335 9.74 -12.60 -17.18
CA TYR A 335 8.46 -13.31 -17.16
C TYR A 335 7.30 -12.39 -17.53
N THR A 336 7.20 -11.22 -16.91
CA THR A 336 6.05 -10.34 -17.12
C THR A 336 6.06 -9.70 -18.50
N LYS A 337 7.22 -9.18 -18.95
CA LYS A 337 7.37 -8.65 -20.32
C LYS A 337 7.12 -9.75 -21.38
N GLY A 338 7.63 -10.96 -21.09
CA GLY A 338 7.40 -12.13 -21.96
C GLY A 338 5.93 -12.53 -22.02
N LEU A 339 5.17 -12.46 -20.92
CA LEU A 339 3.73 -12.72 -20.89
C LEU A 339 2.96 -11.70 -21.76
N LEU A 340 3.27 -10.41 -21.64
CA LEU A 340 2.66 -9.36 -22.46
C LEU A 340 2.95 -9.59 -23.95
N TYR A 341 4.20 -9.92 -24.30
CA TYR A 341 4.59 -10.25 -25.66
C TYR A 341 3.87 -11.50 -26.16
N PHE A 342 3.81 -12.56 -25.34
CA PHE A 342 3.13 -13.81 -25.68
C PHE A 342 1.65 -13.57 -26.02
N VAL A 343 0.92 -12.86 -25.18
CA VAL A 343 -0.51 -12.53 -25.39
C VAL A 343 -0.70 -11.72 -26.68
N GLY A 344 0.25 -10.86 -27.04
CA GLY A 344 0.19 -10.05 -28.27
C GLY A 344 0.60 -10.76 -29.56
N HIS A 345 1.37 -11.87 -29.50
CA HIS A 345 2.05 -12.41 -30.70
C HIS A 345 1.90 -13.91 -30.91
N ASP A 346 1.73 -14.73 -29.87
CA ASP A 346 1.65 -16.18 -30.04
C ASP A 346 0.39 -16.59 -30.82
N ARG A 347 0.56 -17.46 -31.82
CA ARG A 347 -0.54 -17.86 -32.71
C ARG A 347 -1.63 -18.67 -32.02
N ARG A 348 -1.35 -19.27 -30.87
CA ARG A 348 -2.32 -20.02 -30.04
C ARG A 348 -3.28 -19.11 -29.29
N ILE A 349 -2.99 -17.80 -29.21
CA ILE A 349 -3.87 -16.78 -28.67
C ILE A 349 -4.83 -16.30 -29.77
N PRO A 350 -6.15 -16.10 -29.51
CA PRO A 350 -7.10 -15.60 -30.47
C PRO A 350 -6.65 -14.32 -31.17
N LYS A 351 -6.88 -14.23 -32.49
CA LYS A 351 -6.39 -13.12 -33.33
C LYS A 351 -6.84 -11.75 -32.81
N GLU A 352 -8.08 -11.67 -32.36
CA GLU A 352 -8.71 -10.44 -31.85
C GLU A 352 -7.99 -9.96 -30.58
N ILE A 353 -7.68 -10.86 -29.64
CA ILE A 353 -6.96 -10.56 -28.40
C ILE A 353 -5.53 -10.13 -28.71
N ARG A 354 -4.84 -10.83 -29.63
CA ARG A 354 -3.50 -10.43 -30.08
C ARG A 354 -3.50 -9.02 -30.69
N ARG A 355 -4.51 -8.70 -31.51
CA ARG A 355 -4.65 -7.39 -32.14
C ARG A 355 -4.93 -6.31 -31.09
N GLU A 356 -5.78 -6.61 -30.11
CA GLU A 356 -6.07 -5.69 -29.01
C GLU A 356 -4.84 -5.43 -28.16
N MET A 357 -4.11 -6.47 -27.74
CA MET A 357 -2.89 -6.34 -26.93
C MET A 357 -1.82 -5.48 -27.63
N ARG A 358 -1.66 -5.59 -28.95
CA ARG A 358 -0.69 -4.80 -29.72
C ARG A 358 -1.05 -3.32 -29.87
N LYS A 359 -2.24 -2.89 -29.48
CA LYS A 359 -2.57 -1.45 -29.38
C LYS A 359 -1.92 -0.81 -28.16
N TRP A 360 -1.51 -1.59 -27.17
CA TRP A 360 -0.91 -1.15 -25.92
C TRP A 360 0.61 -1.25 -25.95
N GLY A 361 1.26 -0.40 -25.14
CA GLY A 361 2.71 -0.40 -24.98
C GLY A 361 3.13 0.40 -23.76
N TYR A 362 4.43 0.47 -23.49
CA TYR A 362 4.96 1.20 -22.34
C TYR A 362 4.81 2.71 -22.56
N PRO A 363 4.35 3.48 -21.56
CA PRO A 363 4.24 4.93 -21.69
C PRO A 363 5.61 5.59 -21.61
N LYS A 364 5.90 6.53 -22.55
CA LYS A 364 7.16 7.29 -22.60
C LYS A 364 7.35 8.23 -21.41
N ASP A 365 6.27 8.58 -20.72
CA ASP A 365 6.24 9.53 -19.62
C ASP A 365 6.17 8.89 -18.23
N GLU A 366 6.28 7.56 -18.15
CA GLU A 366 6.35 6.83 -16.89
C GLU A 366 7.68 6.07 -16.79
N PHE A 367 8.24 6.02 -15.58
CA PHE A 367 9.45 5.24 -15.26
C PHE A 367 10.64 5.51 -16.22
N VAL A 368 10.79 6.76 -16.66
CA VAL A 368 11.79 7.16 -17.67
C VAL A 368 13.20 6.73 -17.26
N GLY A 369 13.57 6.93 -16.00
CA GLY A 369 14.88 6.55 -15.45
C GLY A 369 15.10 5.04 -15.28
N ASN A 370 14.08 4.20 -15.56
CA ASN A 370 14.13 2.74 -15.42
C ASN A 370 13.68 2.01 -16.70
N GLY A 371 13.97 2.60 -17.86
CA GLY A 371 13.66 1.98 -19.16
C GLY A 371 12.15 1.80 -19.40
N TYR A 372 11.35 2.73 -18.90
CA TYR A 372 9.88 2.75 -19.05
C TYR A 372 9.16 1.55 -18.41
N TRP A 373 9.80 0.91 -17.44
CA TRP A 373 9.29 -0.19 -16.65
C TRP A 373 9.29 0.16 -15.18
N SER A 374 8.29 -0.32 -14.41
CA SER A 374 8.20 -0.08 -12.97
C SER A 374 9.54 -0.39 -12.27
N HIS A 375 9.99 0.54 -11.44
CA HIS A 375 11.17 0.37 -10.59
C HIS A 375 10.89 -0.53 -9.37
N GLN A 376 9.62 -0.78 -9.02
CA GLN A 376 9.23 -1.50 -7.82
C GLN A 376 8.58 -2.84 -8.15
N LEU A 377 9.22 -3.94 -7.72
CA LEU A 377 8.55 -5.24 -7.64
C LEU A 377 7.53 -5.20 -6.50
N TYR A 378 6.33 -5.73 -6.71
CA TYR A 378 5.33 -5.80 -5.67
C TYR A 378 5.71 -6.89 -4.66
N VAL A 379 6.53 -6.51 -3.70
CA VAL A 379 6.87 -7.31 -2.52
C VAL A 379 5.68 -7.24 -1.56
N ARG A 380 4.71 -8.16 -1.76
CA ARG A 380 3.48 -8.20 -0.97
C ARG A 380 3.72 -8.53 0.48
N GLU A 381 4.75 -9.30 0.74
CA GLU A 381 5.17 -9.78 2.05
C GLU A 381 6.61 -10.26 1.98
N ALA A 382 7.42 -9.92 2.97
CA ALA A 382 8.76 -10.46 3.13
C ALA A 382 8.94 -10.93 4.58
N ARG A 383 9.73 -10.20 5.39
CA ARG A 383 9.81 -10.42 6.83
C ARG A 383 8.62 -9.75 7.52
N ARG A 384 8.11 -10.37 8.56
CA ARG A 384 7.11 -9.78 9.47
C ARG A 384 7.69 -9.87 10.88
N MET A 385 7.79 -8.72 11.56
CA MET A 385 8.33 -8.63 12.91
C MET A 385 7.59 -9.56 13.89
N LEU A 386 8.29 -10.08 14.86
CA LEU A 386 7.71 -10.69 16.06
C LEU A 386 7.82 -9.71 17.22
N GLY A 387 6.94 -8.69 17.22
CA GLY A 387 6.91 -7.62 18.22
C GLY A 387 6.21 -8.04 19.52
N GLU A 388 5.88 -7.05 20.35
CA GLU A 388 5.17 -7.29 21.62
C GLU A 388 3.74 -7.80 21.41
N VAL A 389 3.08 -7.39 20.33
CA VAL A 389 1.76 -7.86 19.91
C VAL A 389 1.83 -8.31 18.45
N VAL A 390 1.29 -9.49 18.17
CA VAL A 390 1.08 -9.97 16.80
C VAL A 390 -0.38 -9.74 16.42
N MET A 391 -0.63 -8.94 15.38
CA MET A 391 -1.96 -8.80 14.78
C MET A 391 -2.34 -10.11 14.10
N THR A 392 -3.56 -10.59 14.30
CA THR A 392 -4.02 -11.90 13.83
C THR A 392 -5.38 -11.80 13.14
N GLN A 393 -5.82 -12.88 12.48
CA GLN A 393 -7.17 -13.00 11.92
C GLN A 393 -8.27 -12.55 12.89
N GLN A 394 -8.09 -12.83 14.20
CA GLN A 394 -9.09 -12.48 15.21
C GLN A 394 -9.28 -10.97 15.38
N HIS A 395 -8.22 -10.18 15.16
CA HIS A 395 -8.28 -8.72 15.14
C HIS A 395 -9.02 -8.24 13.87
N CYS A 396 -8.70 -8.80 12.69
CA CYS A 396 -9.34 -8.43 11.43
C CYS A 396 -10.86 -8.63 11.47
N VAL A 397 -11.32 -9.74 12.05
CA VAL A 397 -12.76 -10.05 12.13
C VAL A 397 -13.46 -9.46 13.37
N GLY A 398 -12.77 -8.65 14.18
CA GLY A 398 -13.33 -7.96 15.34
C GLY A 398 -13.62 -8.85 16.56
N LYS A 399 -13.05 -10.06 16.61
CA LYS A 399 -13.14 -10.95 17.79
C LYS A 399 -12.13 -10.57 18.86
N LYS A 400 -11.06 -9.91 18.48
CA LYS A 400 -10.03 -9.29 19.33
C LYS A 400 -9.91 -7.84 18.98
N THR A 401 -9.73 -6.97 19.97
CA THR A 401 -9.46 -5.55 19.76
C THR A 401 -8.21 -5.14 20.51
N CYS A 402 -7.69 -3.95 20.23
CA CYS A 402 -6.60 -3.33 20.96
C CYS A 402 -7.03 -1.95 21.46
N ASP A 403 -6.55 -1.57 22.63
CA ASP A 403 -6.80 -0.29 23.30
C ASP A 403 -5.79 0.80 22.88
N ASP A 404 -4.66 0.36 22.36
CA ASP A 404 -3.51 1.15 21.93
C ASP A 404 -3.46 1.38 20.40
N GLY A 405 -4.62 1.42 19.74
CA GLY A 405 -4.70 1.59 18.28
C GLY A 405 -4.15 2.93 17.80
N ILE A 406 -3.24 2.91 16.81
CA ILE A 406 -2.60 4.09 16.20
C ILE A 406 -2.96 4.30 14.73
N GLY A 407 -3.75 3.42 14.17
CA GLY A 407 -4.26 3.43 12.82
C GLY A 407 -5.37 2.39 12.67
N TRP A 408 -5.96 2.32 11.50
CA TRP A 408 -7.04 1.40 11.17
C TRP A 408 -6.75 0.69 9.87
N ALA A 409 -7.22 -0.56 9.73
CA ALA A 409 -7.26 -1.29 8.47
C ALA A 409 -8.69 -1.73 8.16
N ALA A 410 -8.99 -1.94 6.89
CA ALA A 410 -10.34 -2.30 6.41
C ALA A 410 -10.34 -3.15 5.15
N TYR A 411 -9.17 -3.57 4.67
CA TYR A 411 -9.07 -4.34 3.45
C TYR A 411 -9.35 -5.82 3.73
N THR A 412 -9.78 -6.54 2.71
CA THR A 412 -9.92 -8.01 2.71
C THR A 412 -8.62 -8.66 3.19
N MET A 413 -8.71 -9.72 3.98
CA MET A 413 -7.56 -10.63 4.17
C MET A 413 -7.25 -11.25 2.82
N ASP A 414 -6.16 -10.80 2.22
CA ASP A 414 -5.77 -11.08 0.84
C ASP A 414 -4.37 -11.69 0.80
N SER A 415 -4.31 -12.98 0.50
CA SER A 415 -3.09 -13.70 0.21
C SER A 415 -3.13 -14.24 -1.21
N HIS A 416 -2.05 -14.05 -1.95
CA HIS A 416 -1.90 -14.60 -3.29
C HIS A 416 -1.38 -16.05 -3.24
N ASN A 417 -1.53 -16.76 -4.37
CA ASN A 417 -1.02 -18.12 -4.48
C ASN A 417 0.48 -18.20 -4.14
N CYS A 418 0.82 -19.20 -3.33
CA CYS A 418 2.19 -19.46 -2.89
C CYS A 418 2.85 -20.58 -3.71
N ASP A 419 2.04 -21.54 -4.17
CA ASP A 419 2.54 -22.73 -4.87
C ASP A 419 1.57 -23.23 -5.95
N ARG A 420 2.05 -24.14 -6.81
CA ARG A 420 1.27 -24.82 -7.83
C ARG A 420 1.65 -26.29 -7.90
N HIS A 421 0.66 -27.15 -7.73
CA HIS A 421 0.83 -28.59 -7.57
C HIS A 421 0.05 -29.39 -8.61
N VAL A 422 0.33 -30.70 -8.64
CA VAL A 422 -0.52 -31.71 -9.28
C VAL A 422 -1.37 -32.37 -8.20
N ILE A 423 -2.69 -32.22 -8.29
CA ILE A 423 -3.65 -32.88 -7.40
C ILE A 423 -4.64 -33.69 -8.25
N ASN A 424 -4.74 -35.00 -7.97
CA ASN A 424 -5.60 -35.92 -8.73
C ASN A 424 -5.35 -35.85 -10.25
N GLY A 425 -4.07 -35.73 -10.67
CA GLY A 425 -3.66 -35.66 -12.07
C GLY A 425 -3.88 -34.32 -12.78
N PHE A 426 -4.29 -33.27 -12.08
CA PHE A 426 -4.57 -31.93 -12.64
C PHE A 426 -3.85 -30.82 -11.89
N VAL A 427 -3.62 -29.72 -12.59
CA VAL A 427 -2.98 -28.52 -11.99
C VAL A 427 -3.89 -27.88 -10.96
N LYS A 428 -3.34 -27.51 -9.81
CA LYS A 428 -3.97 -26.73 -8.75
C LYS A 428 -3.01 -25.72 -8.17
N ASN A 429 -3.49 -24.49 -7.97
CA ASN A 429 -2.80 -23.47 -7.19
C ASN A 429 -3.11 -23.64 -5.70
N GLU A 430 -2.20 -23.17 -4.86
CA GLU A 430 -2.29 -23.20 -3.40
C GLU A 430 -1.87 -21.84 -2.81
N GLY A 431 -2.57 -21.36 -1.78
CA GLY A 431 -2.20 -20.18 -0.98
C GLY A 431 -3.13 -18.98 -1.15
N ASN A 432 -3.98 -18.94 -2.18
CA ASN A 432 -4.89 -17.81 -2.38
C ASN A 432 -6.00 -17.78 -1.32
N VAL A 433 -6.14 -16.63 -0.64
CA VAL A 433 -7.21 -16.33 0.31
C VAL A 433 -7.74 -14.93 0.05
N GLU A 434 -9.06 -14.81 -0.11
CA GLU A 434 -9.75 -13.52 -0.29
C GLU A 434 -10.98 -13.53 0.60
N VAL A 435 -10.85 -13.09 1.85
CA VAL A 435 -11.93 -13.08 2.85
C VAL A 435 -12.09 -11.69 3.43
N GLY A 436 -13.19 -11.06 3.11
CA GLY A 436 -13.58 -9.72 3.55
C GLY A 436 -14.96 -9.69 4.21
N GLY A 437 -15.58 -8.48 4.22
CA GLY A 437 -16.92 -8.26 4.75
C GLY A 437 -16.94 -7.94 6.24
N PHE A 438 -15.80 -7.80 6.90
CA PHE A 438 -15.66 -7.30 8.25
C PHE A 438 -15.55 -5.76 8.28
N LYS A 439 -15.77 -5.18 9.46
CA LYS A 439 -15.64 -3.73 9.67
C LYS A 439 -14.18 -3.29 9.76
N PRO A 440 -13.86 -2.00 9.57
CA PRO A 440 -12.58 -1.46 9.96
C PRO A 440 -12.21 -1.84 11.39
N TYR A 441 -10.92 -2.15 11.62
CA TYR A 441 -10.40 -2.56 12.92
C TYR A 441 -9.11 -1.79 13.27
N PRO A 442 -8.85 -1.52 14.57
CA PRO A 442 -7.66 -0.78 14.99
C PRO A 442 -6.40 -1.65 14.89
N ILE A 443 -5.27 -0.98 14.62
CA ILE A 443 -3.93 -1.57 14.60
C ILE A 443 -3.18 -1.11 15.84
N SER A 444 -2.69 -2.07 16.63
CA SER A 444 -1.97 -1.83 17.88
C SER A 444 -0.64 -1.11 17.66
N TYR A 445 -0.30 -0.16 18.53
CA TYR A 445 1.05 0.42 18.59
C TYR A 445 2.12 -0.65 18.84
N ARG A 446 1.83 -1.60 19.71
CA ARG A 446 2.76 -2.69 20.09
C ARG A 446 3.10 -3.63 18.93
N CYS A 447 2.38 -3.55 17.80
CA CYS A 447 2.76 -4.34 16.61
C CYS A 447 3.80 -3.66 15.71
N ILE A 448 4.12 -2.38 15.95
CA ILE A 448 5.16 -1.66 15.19
C ILE A 448 6.44 -1.44 16.00
N VAL A 449 6.49 -1.88 17.26
CA VAL A 449 7.68 -1.82 18.11
C VAL A 449 8.24 -3.23 18.33
N PRO A 450 9.58 -3.43 18.28
CA PRO A 450 10.22 -4.67 18.67
C PRO A 450 9.96 -4.99 20.15
N ARG A 451 10.22 -6.22 20.54
CA ARG A 451 10.28 -6.57 21.96
C ARG A 451 11.37 -5.75 22.65
N ARG A 452 11.07 -5.27 23.85
CA ARG A 452 11.97 -4.38 24.59
C ARG A 452 13.32 -5.03 24.92
N GLU A 453 13.34 -6.33 25.08
CA GLU A 453 14.56 -7.11 25.29
C GLU A 453 15.46 -7.24 24.06
N GLU A 454 14.96 -6.91 22.87
CA GLU A 454 15.69 -6.95 21.59
C GLU A 454 16.25 -5.56 21.24
N VAL A 455 15.36 -4.61 20.84
CA VAL A 455 15.78 -3.27 20.42
C VAL A 455 14.80 -2.21 20.92
N ARG A 456 15.35 -1.10 21.47
CA ARG A 456 14.59 -0.06 22.19
C ARG A 456 14.39 1.25 21.42
N ASN A 457 15.04 1.41 20.27
CA ASN A 457 15.02 2.63 19.47
C ASN A 457 14.69 2.39 18.00
N LEU A 458 13.88 1.37 17.71
CA LEU A 458 13.44 1.03 16.35
C LEU A 458 11.91 0.97 16.27
N LEU A 459 11.35 1.48 15.17
CA LEU A 459 9.95 1.37 14.79
C LEU A 459 9.83 0.73 13.40
N VAL A 460 8.85 -0.15 13.18
CA VAL A 460 8.72 -0.97 11.97
C VAL A 460 7.27 -0.91 11.45
N PRO A 461 6.85 0.19 10.80
CA PRO A 461 5.45 0.36 10.38
C PRO A 461 5.07 -0.44 9.14
N VAL A 462 6.03 -0.93 8.35
CA VAL A 462 5.77 -1.69 7.10
C VAL A 462 5.87 -3.19 7.34
N CYS A 463 7.02 -3.70 7.74
CA CYS A 463 7.23 -5.11 8.11
C CYS A 463 6.76 -5.41 9.55
N LEU A 464 5.60 -4.88 9.91
CA LEU A 464 5.04 -4.91 11.26
C LEU A 464 4.70 -6.33 11.73
N SER A 465 4.44 -6.44 13.04
CA SER A 465 4.12 -7.72 13.69
C SER A 465 2.69 -8.14 13.41
N ALA A 466 2.52 -9.06 12.47
CA ALA A 466 1.25 -9.65 12.09
C ALA A 466 1.43 -11.08 11.60
N SER A 467 0.41 -11.93 11.76
CA SER A 467 0.36 -13.24 11.09
C SER A 467 0.28 -13.06 9.58
N HIS A 468 0.70 -14.04 8.79
CA HIS A 468 0.63 -13.99 7.34
C HIS A 468 -0.74 -13.53 6.84
N ILE A 469 -1.82 -14.10 7.36
CA ILE A 469 -3.17 -13.78 6.86
C ILE A 469 -3.66 -12.41 7.34
N ALA A 470 -3.35 -11.98 8.55
CA ALA A 470 -3.69 -10.64 9.02
C ALA A 470 -2.89 -9.56 8.28
N TYR A 471 -1.61 -9.82 7.99
CA TYR A 471 -0.77 -8.94 7.19
C TYR A 471 -1.39 -8.68 5.81
N GLY A 472 -2.03 -9.69 5.19
CA GLY A 472 -2.75 -9.55 3.92
C GLY A 472 -3.85 -8.48 3.93
N SER A 473 -4.42 -8.14 5.10
CA SER A 473 -5.40 -7.06 5.27
C SER A 473 -4.75 -5.71 5.63
N ILE A 474 -3.58 -5.72 6.28
CA ILE A 474 -2.93 -4.52 6.80
C ILE A 474 -2.01 -3.87 5.76
N ARG A 475 -1.37 -4.67 4.89
CA ARG A 475 -0.31 -4.29 3.94
C ARG A 475 -0.72 -3.33 2.81
N MET A 476 -1.67 -2.48 3.04
CA MET A 476 -2.14 -1.49 2.05
C MET A 476 -1.34 -0.20 2.17
N GLU A 477 -0.92 0.38 1.05
CA GLU A 477 -0.10 1.60 1.00
C GLU A 477 -0.66 2.76 1.85
N PRO A 478 -1.98 3.07 1.81
CA PRO A 478 -2.52 4.11 2.68
C PRO A 478 -2.38 3.79 4.17
N VAL A 479 -2.49 2.51 4.55
CA VAL A 479 -2.33 2.07 5.94
C VAL A 479 -0.88 2.22 6.38
N PHE A 480 0.08 1.86 5.54
CA PHE A 480 1.50 2.08 5.81
C PHE A 480 1.83 3.56 6.02
N MET A 481 1.25 4.47 5.23
CA MET A 481 1.41 5.91 5.43
C MET A 481 0.88 6.37 6.80
N VAL A 482 -0.30 5.89 7.22
CA VAL A 482 -0.88 6.21 8.54
C VAL A 482 -0.01 5.71 9.67
N LEU A 483 0.45 4.45 9.59
CA LEU A 483 1.32 3.86 10.61
C LEU A 483 2.70 4.54 10.66
N ALA A 484 3.22 4.96 9.52
CA ALA A 484 4.49 5.68 9.43
C ALA A 484 4.41 7.09 10.03
N GLN A 485 3.29 7.80 9.82
CA GLN A 485 3.04 9.08 10.49
C GLN A 485 3.01 8.89 12.01
N SER A 486 2.28 7.89 12.50
CA SER A 486 2.23 7.55 13.93
C SER A 486 3.59 7.15 14.48
N SER A 487 4.40 6.41 13.69
CA SER A 487 5.78 6.04 14.05
C SER A 487 6.69 7.26 14.23
N ALA A 488 6.58 8.24 13.33
CA ALA A 488 7.38 9.46 13.39
C ALA A 488 7.01 10.34 14.61
N VAL A 489 5.71 10.42 14.94
CA VAL A 489 5.24 11.08 16.17
C VAL A 489 5.79 10.36 17.40
N ALA A 490 5.70 9.02 17.43
CA ALA A 490 6.24 8.22 18.53
C ALA A 490 7.75 8.38 18.69
N ALA A 491 8.51 8.34 17.58
CA ALA A 491 9.96 8.57 17.59
C ALA A 491 10.32 9.94 18.16
N SER A 492 9.57 10.97 17.76
CA SER A 492 9.77 12.34 18.25
C SER A 492 9.50 12.45 19.75
N LEU A 493 8.39 11.86 20.22
CA LEU A 493 8.05 11.81 21.66
C LEU A 493 9.09 11.03 22.47
N ALA A 494 9.58 9.88 21.95
CA ALA A 494 10.62 9.10 22.64
C ALA A 494 11.90 9.92 22.85
N ILE A 495 12.30 10.72 21.85
CA ILE A 495 13.46 11.60 21.94
C ILE A 495 13.23 12.72 22.95
N ASP A 496 12.08 13.41 22.88
CA ASP A 496 11.76 14.54 23.75
C ASP A 496 11.64 14.13 25.22
N ASN A 497 11.01 12.99 25.46
CA ASN A 497 10.81 12.42 26.79
C ASN A 497 12.01 11.60 27.29
N LYS A 498 13.05 11.39 26.46
CA LYS A 498 14.23 10.56 26.76
C LYS A 498 13.86 9.14 27.22
N CYS A 499 12.89 8.52 26.58
CA CYS A 499 12.40 7.19 26.90
C CYS A 499 12.58 6.21 25.71
N ASP A 500 12.43 4.91 25.96
CA ASP A 500 12.42 3.90 24.91
C ASP A 500 11.14 4.00 24.06
N VAL A 501 11.16 3.56 22.81
CA VAL A 501 9.97 3.64 21.93
C VAL A 501 8.78 2.83 22.48
N GLN A 502 9.03 1.77 23.25
CA GLN A 502 8.01 0.95 23.93
C GLN A 502 7.33 1.69 25.11
N GLU A 503 7.91 2.77 25.61
CA GLU A 503 7.40 3.55 26.76
C GLU A 503 6.57 4.77 26.33
N VAL A 504 6.48 5.03 25.02
CA VAL A 504 5.72 6.18 24.51
C VAL A 504 4.23 6.01 24.79
N CYS A 505 3.62 7.04 25.34
CA CYS A 505 2.20 7.06 25.66
C CYS A 505 1.37 7.20 24.39
N VAL A 506 0.54 6.19 24.07
CA VAL A 506 -0.29 6.17 22.87
C VAL A 506 -1.33 7.29 22.84
N SER A 507 -1.84 7.73 24.00
CA SER A 507 -2.76 8.89 24.05
C SER A 507 -2.10 10.17 23.58
N ASP A 508 -0.77 10.36 23.82
CA ASP A 508 -0.05 11.53 23.32
C ASP A 508 0.15 11.46 21.81
N ILE A 509 0.43 10.27 21.27
CA ILE A 509 0.49 10.06 19.80
C ILE A 509 -0.85 10.48 19.18
N LYS A 510 -1.97 9.95 19.69
CA LYS A 510 -3.31 10.26 19.18
C LYS A 510 -3.64 11.75 19.26
N ARG A 511 -3.37 12.36 20.42
CA ARG A 511 -3.59 13.79 20.64
C ARG A 511 -2.83 14.65 19.62
N LEU A 512 -1.55 14.40 19.41
CA LEU A 512 -0.73 15.15 18.47
C LEU A 512 -1.19 14.95 17.00
N LEU A 513 -1.60 13.74 16.63
CA LEU A 513 -2.17 13.47 15.30
C LEU A 513 -3.51 14.19 15.09
N ASP A 514 -4.34 14.29 16.12
CA ASP A 514 -5.63 15.00 16.06
C ASP A 514 -5.45 16.51 16.03
N GLU A 515 -4.48 17.06 16.78
CA GLU A 515 -4.18 18.49 16.85
C GLU A 515 -3.49 19.01 15.57
N ASN A 516 -2.65 18.19 14.93
CA ASN A 516 -1.88 18.54 13.73
C ASN A 516 -1.83 17.39 12.72
N PRO A 517 -2.99 17.02 12.12
CA PRO A 517 -3.10 15.83 11.28
C PRO A 517 -2.22 15.86 10.03
N TYR A 518 -1.89 17.05 9.53
CA TYR A 518 -1.04 17.22 8.33
C TYR A 518 0.41 17.57 8.67
N SER A 519 0.76 17.57 9.96
CA SER A 519 2.11 17.85 10.48
C SER A 519 2.70 19.21 10.08
N ASP A 520 1.92 20.12 9.48
CA ASP A 520 2.36 21.43 8.98
C ASP A 520 1.56 22.60 9.58
N GLY A 521 0.80 22.34 10.64
CA GLY A 521 -0.02 23.33 11.35
C GLY A 521 -1.35 23.68 10.67
N ARG A 522 -1.65 23.10 9.52
CA ARG A 522 -3.00 23.24 8.91
C ARG A 522 -4.02 22.51 9.77
N PRO A 523 -5.21 23.08 10.01
CA PRO A 523 -6.29 22.39 10.70
C PRO A 523 -6.79 21.20 9.88
N GLY A 524 -7.25 20.16 10.55
CA GLY A 524 -7.96 19.06 9.93
C GLY A 524 -9.30 19.47 9.35
N ASP A 525 -9.86 18.64 8.46
CA ASP A 525 -11.21 18.81 7.95
C ASP A 525 -12.24 18.71 9.10
N ILE A 526 -13.30 19.50 9.03
CA ILE A 526 -14.45 19.34 9.92
C ILE A 526 -15.31 18.21 9.35
N LEU A 527 -15.29 17.06 10.01
CA LEU A 527 -16.08 15.90 9.65
C LEU A 527 -17.17 15.67 10.69
N VAL A 528 -18.42 15.60 10.24
CA VAL A 528 -19.56 15.20 11.09
C VAL A 528 -20.20 13.97 10.47
N ASP A 529 -20.19 12.84 11.20
CA ASP A 529 -20.80 11.58 10.75
C ASP A 529 -22.14 11.33 11.49
N ASP A 530 -22.96 10.46 10.96
CA ASP A 530 -24.34 10.23 11.41
C ASP A 530 -24.45 9.56 12.79
N ASP A 531 -23.35 9.06 13.33
CA ASP A 531 -23.27 8.47 14.68
C ASP A 531 -22.87 9.47 15.77
N GLN A 532 -22.52 10.71 15.41
CA GLN A 532 -22.11 11.76 16.34
C GLN A 532 -23.31 12.50 16.94
N ALA A 533 -23.97 11.89 17.91
CA ALA A 533 -25.21 12.41 18.51
C ALA A 533 -25.14 13.85 19.04
N ALA A 534 -23.94 14.37 19.38
CA ALA A 534 -23.74 15.75 19.80
C ALA A 534 -23.97 16.77 18.66
N TYR A 535 -23.80 16.35 17.42
CA TYR A 535 -23.87 17.21 16.23
C TYR A 535 -24.97 16.83 15.25
N VAL A 536 -25.69 15.70 15.48
CA VAL A 536 -26.66 15.18 14.54
C VAL A 536 -28.05 15.11 15.14
N GLN A 537 -29.00 15.77 14.50
CA GLN A 537 -30.43 15.73 14.85
C GLN A 537 -31.20 15.04 13.74
N MET A 538 -32.03 14.05 14.09
CA MET A 538 -32.83 13.28 13.15
C MET A 538 -34.33 13.39 13.46
N THR A 539 -35.12 13.51 12.41
CA THR A 539 -36.59 13.48 12.48
C THR A 539 -37.10 12.49 11.44
N GLY A 540 -38.08 11.70 11.76
CA GLY A 540 -38.61 10.64 10.87
C GLY A 540 -37.96 9.27 11.14
N ASP A 541 -38.38 8.27 10.36
CA ASP A 541 -37.92 6.88 10.52
C ASP A 541 -36.68 6.60 9.72
N TRP A 542 -35.53 6.65 10.39
CA TRP A 542 -34.20 6.37 9.79
C TRP A 542 -33.70 4.99 10.19
N LYS A 543 -33.41 4.15 9.20
CA LYS A 543 -32.86 2.80 9.40
C LYS A 543 -31.34 2.81 9.33
N THR A 544 -30.67 2.36 10.37
CA THR A 544 -29.22 2.17 10.38
C THR A 544 -28.84 0.92 9.59
N LYS A 545 -28.02 1.10 8.57
CA LYS A 545 -27.41 -0.01 7.82
C LYS A 545 -26.08 -0.39 8.47
N GLN A 546 -25.94 -1.64 8.88
CA GLN A 546 -24.70 -2.20 9.45
C GLN A 546 -23.67 -2.54 8.35
N LYS A 547 -23.41 -1.58 7.48
CA LYS A 547 -22.44 -1.64 6.38
C LYS A 547 -21.66 -0.34 6.35
N PRO A 548 -20.37 -0.36 5.95
CA PRO A 548 -19.59 0.86 5.85
C PRO A 548 -20.18 1.86 4.85
N GLY A 549 -20.41 3.09 5.34
CA GLY A 549 -20.59 4.29 4.55
C GLY A 549 -19.22 4.98 4.40
N TYR A 550 -19.11 6.25 4.83
CA TYR A 550 -17.79 6.84 5.13
C TYR A 550 -17.22 6.15 6.38
N GLY A 551 -17.95 6.16 7.50
CA GLY A 551 -17.63 5.46 8.72
C GLY A 551 -18.07 3.98 8.73
N LEU A 552 -18.47 3.50 9.89
CA LEU A 552 -18.82 2.09 10.14
C LEU A 552 -20.23 1.73 9.71
N THR A 553 -21.12 2.71 9.63
CA THR A 553 -22.53 2.57 9.30
C THR A 553 -22.99 3.69 8.39
N PHE A 554 -24.20 3.62 7.90
CA PHE A 554 -24.91 4.75 7.29
C PHE A 554 -26.41 4.62 7.49
N ARG A 555 -27.13 5.70 7.29
CA ARG A 555 -28.59 5.75 7.48
C ARG A 555 -29.33 5.83 6.15
N THR A 556 -30.47 5.19 6.12
CA THR A 556 -31.40 5.23 4.98
C THR A 556 -32.80 5.54 5.48
N HIS A 557 -33.55 6.27 4.66
CA HIS A 557 -34.97 6.49 4.83
C HIS A 557 -35.70 6.07 3.55
N GLU A 558 -36.80 5.38 3.69
CA GLU A 558 -37.72 5.04 2.58
C GLU A 558 -38.89 5.99 2.65
N SER A 559 -39.01 6.91 1.67
CA SER A 559 -40.11 7.86 1.66
C SER A 559 -41.43 7.17 1.31
N ASP A 560 -42.45 7.35 2.19
CA ASP A 560 -43.82 6.90 2.00
C ASP A 560 -44.73 7.98 1.37
N GLY A 561 -44.15 9.12 1.02
CA GLY A 561 -44.89 10.25 0.45
C GLY A 561 -45.70 11.07 1.45
N ARG A 562 -45.71 10.71 2.73
CA ARG A 562 -46.54 11.36 3.76
C ARG A 562 -45.72 11.99 4.87
N ASN A 563 -44.61 11.37 5.23
CA ASN A 563 -43.77 11.81 6.35
C ASN A 563 -42.46 12.44 5.82
N ILE A 564 -42.14 13.64 6.32
CA ILE A 564 -40.88 14.31 6.04
C ILE A 564 -39.82 13.81 6.99
N ALA A 565 -38.80 13.14 6.48
CA ALA A 565 -37.62 12.77 7.24
C ALA A 565 -36.48 13.76 7.00
N LYS A 566 -35.79 14.13 8.09
CA LYS A 566 -34.68 15.09 8.06
C LYS A 566 -33.52 14.59 8.87
N VAL A 567 -32.31 14.86 8.39
CA VAL A 567 -31.09 14.78 9.20
C VAL A 567 -30.37 16.11 9.11
N ARG A 568 -30.14 16.72 10.26
CA ARG A 568 -29.38 17.97 10.38
C ARG A 568 -28.05 17.67 11.05
N TYR A 569 -26.99 18.08 10.38
CA TYR A 569 -25.62 18.02 10.84
C TYR A 569 -25.20 19.43 11.28
N GLN A 570 -25.00 19.64 12.56
CA GLN A 570 -24.49 20.87 13.13
C GLN A 570 -22.99 20.94 12.91
N LEU A 571 -22.49 22.02 12.34
CA LEU A 571 -21.07 22.17 12.00
C LEU A 571 -20.31 22.86 13.14
N PRO A 572 -19.31 22.21 13.78
CA PRO A 572 -18.52 22.81 14.86
C PRO A 572 -17.43 23.75 14.28
N ILE A 573 -17.87 24.82 13.68
CA ILE A 573 -16.98 25.84 13.07
C ILE A 573 -16.22 26.58 14.16
N LYS A 574 -14.89 26.49 14.14
CA LYS A 574 -13.99 27.13 15.12
C LYS A 574 -13.33 28.41 14.61
N LYS A 575 -13.23 28.59 13.32
CA LYS A 575 -12.62 29.77 12.68
C LYS A 575 -13.53 30.31 11.59
N GLU A 576 -13.59 31.63 11.50
CA GLU A 576 -14.24 32.29 10.37
C GLU A 576 -13.49 32.01 9.08
N GLY A 577 -14.24 31.78 7.98
CA GLY A 577 -13.64 31.53 6.69
C GLY A 577 -14.60 31.02 5.63
N LEU A 578 -14.05 30.84 4.44
CA LEU A 578 -14.74 30.24 3.29
C LEU A 578 -14.47 28.72 3.31
N TYR A 579 -15.54 27.94 3.35
CA TYR A 579 -15.48 26.47 3.44
C TYR A 579 -16.14 25.83 2.23
N LYS A 580 -15.48 24.86 1.64
CA LYS A 580 -16.11 23.93 0.69
C LYS A 580 -16.88 22.86 1.49
N VAL A 581 -18.19 22.79 1.23
CA VAL A 581 -19.08 21.88 1.94
C VAL A 581 -19.35 20.66 1.07
N TYR A 582 -19.09 19.46 1.61
CA TYR A 582 -19.29 18.19 0.92
C TYR A 582 -20.24 17.30 1.70
N ILE A 583 -20.96 16.44 0.99
CA ILE A 583 -21.70 15.33 1.57
C ILE A 583 -21.17 14.01 1.01
N TYR A 584 -21.02 13.00 1.86
CA TYR A 584 -20.61 11.67 1.44
C TYR A 584 -21.83 10.84 1.02
N SER A 585 -21.84 10.37 -0.21
CA SER A 585 -22.87 9.48 -0.75
C SER A 585 -22.37 8.04 -0.78
N PRO A 586 -22.90 7.13 0.07
CA PRO A 586 -22.54 5.72 0.02
C PRO A 586 -22.95 5.08 -1.32
N LYS A 587 -22.25 4.02 -1.72
CA LYS A 587 -22.60 3.22 -2.90
C LYS A 587 -23.92 2.51 -2.69
N MET A 588 -24.94 2.90 -3.43
CA MET A 588 -26.28 2.32 -3.39
C MET A 588 -26.67 1.80 -4.78
N LYS A 589 -27.52 0.76 -4.83
CA LYS A 589 -28.07 0.24 -6.11
C LYS A 589 -29.06 1.21 -6.74
N GLN A 590 -29.84 1.86 -5.91
CA GLN A 590 -30.79 2.92 -6.26
C GLN A 590 -30.78 3.96 -5.15
N ALA A 591 -30.69 5.21 -5.51
CA ALA A 591 -30.83 6.34 -4.62
C ALA A 591 -31.56 7.47 -5.37
N ASP A 592 -32.62 7.98 -4.77
CA ASP A 592 -33.40 9.07 -5.36
C ASP A 592 -32.65 10.40 -5.18
N THR A 593 -33.01 11.35 -6.03
CA THR A 593 -32.60 12.74 -5.88
C THR A 593 -33.21 13.32 -4.61
N TYR A 594 -32.41 14.03 -3.81
CA TYR A 594 -32.84 14.65 -2.57
C TYR A 594 -32.32 16.09 -2.45
N THR A 595 -32.96 16.88 -1.59
CA THR A 595 -32.57 18.26 -1.34
C THR A 595 -31.69 18.34 -0.10
N VAL A 596 -30.59 19.11 -0.20
CA VAL A 596 -29.72 19.49 0.90
C VAL A 596 -29.85 20.98 1.13
N ARG A 597 -29.95 21.37 2.41
CA ARG A 597 -29.93 22.78 2.84
C ARG A 597 -28.62 23.06 3.57
N ILE A 598 -27.98 24.17 3.23
CA ILE A 598 -26.82 24.68 3.95
C ILE A 598 -27.24 26.02 4.59
N GLY A 599 -27.20 26.07 5.92
CA GLY A 599 -27.39 27.31 6.67
C GLY A 599 -26.07 27.80 7.27
N ASN A 600 -25.81 29.11 7.19
CA ASN A 600 -24.60 29.73 7.72
C ASN A 600 -24.86 30.91 8.68
N GLY A 601 -26.11 31.01 9.19
CA GLY A 601 -26.55 32.10 10.05
C GLY A 601 -26.96 33.40 9.30
N ARG A 602 -26.51 33.55 8.05
CA ARG A 602 -26.87 34.72 7.18
C ARG A 602 -27.94 34.35 6.16
N GLY A 603 -28.17 33.06 5.93
CA GLY A 603 -29.16 32.58 4.98
C GLY A 603 -29.13 31.04 4.84
N THR A 604 -30.03 30.54 3.99
CA THR A 604 -30.09 29.13 3.66
C THR A 604 -30.02 28.93 2.16
N ARG A 605 -29.11 28.06 1.70
CA ARG A 605 -29.00 27.63 0.29
C ARG A 605 -29.63 26.25 0.13
N HIS A 606 -30.24 25.99 -1.02
CA HIS A 606 -30.87 24.72 -1.36
C HIS A 606 -30.14 24.10 -2.54
N ILE A 607 -29.68 22.86 -2.39
CA ILE A 607 -28.93 22.13 -3.39
C ILE A 607 -29.61 20.80 -3.66
N ILE A 608 -29.76 20.44 -4.93
CA ILE A 608 -30.32 19.16 -5.34
C ILE A 608 -29.13 18.19 -5.55
N VAL A 609 -29.13 17.10 -4.81
CA VAL A 609 -28.13 16.04 -4.93
C VAL A 609 -28.71 14.87 -5.68
N THR A 610 -28.03 14.43 -6.74
CA THR A 610 -28.39 13.28 -7.57
C THR A 610 -27.34 12.18 -7.39
N PRO A 611 -27.49 11.26 -6.42
CA PRO A 611 -26.46 10.27 -6.07
C PRO A 611 -26.08 9.36 -7.24
N ASN A 612 -27.03 9.00 -8.10
CA ASN A 612 -26.77 8.14 -9.26
C ASN A 612 -25.90 8.82 -10.36
N ALA A 613 -25.72 10.14 -10.31
CA ALA A 613 -24.79 10.87 -11.18
C ALA A 613 -23.35 10.83 -10.68
N LEU A 614 -23.11 10.39 -9.44
CA LEU A 614 -21.78 10.27 -8.86
C LEU A 614 -21.07 9.04 -9.40
N LYS A 615 -19.90 9.24 -9.99
CA LYS A 615 -19.01 8.15 -10.38
C LYS A 615 -18.15 7.78 -9.19
N ILE A 616 -18.47 6.65 -8.56
CA ILE A 616 -17.64 6.10 -7.49
C ILE A 616 -16.42 5.43 -8.12
N GLU A 617 -15.24 5.93 -7.82
CA GLU A 617 -13.99 5.45 -8.36
C GLU A 617 -13.27 4.52 -7.38
N GLY A 618 -12.61 3.50 -7.92
CA GLY A 618 -11.79 2.59 -7.15
C GLY A 618 -12.60 1.64 -6.26
N GLN A 619 -11.90 1.09 -5.25
CA GLN A 619 -12.45 0.15 -4.28
C GLN A 619 -12.98 0.88 -3.04
N THR A 620 -13.78 1.94 -3.24
CA THR A 620 -14.32 2.74 -2.14
C THR A 620 -15.79 2.46 -1.88
N THR A 621 -16.27 2.81 -0.68
CA THR A 621 -17.66 2.58 -0.24
C THR A 621 -18.63 3.64 -0.72
N GLY A 622 -18.15 4.75 -1.25
CA GLY A 622 -18.94 5.88 -1.75
C GLY A 622 -18.07 7.02 -2.23
N GLU A 623 -18.69 8.18 -2.48
CA GLU A 623 -17.99 9.35 -3.00
C GLU A 623 -18.48 10.65 -2.37
N TRP A 624 -17.60 11.66 -2.33
CA TRP A 624 -17.92 13.01 -1.88
C TRP A 624 -18.60 13.83 -2.98
N TYR A 625 -19.70 14.46 -2.63
CA TYR A 625 -20.40 15.41 -3.49
C TYR A 625 -20.16 16.84 -2.98
N LEU A 626 -19.56 17.69 -3.80
CA LEU A 626 -19.42 19.12 -3.49
C LEU A 626 -20.82 19.76 -3.53
N LEU A 627 -21.28 20.27 -2.40
CA LEU A 627 -22.54 20.98 -2.30
C LEU A 627 -22.38 22.44 -2.73
N ASP A 628 -21.49 23.15 -2.05
CA ASP A 628 -21.25 24.58 -2.31
C ASP A 628 -19.98 25.07 -1.59
N GLU A 629 -19.64 26.31 -1.83
CA GLU A 629 -18.62 27.05 -1.11
C GLU A 629 -19.31 28.17 -0.30
N CYS A 630 -19.23 28.10 1.03
CA CYS A 630 -19.97 28.95 1.94
C CYS A 630 -19.05 29.60 2.98
N HIS A 631 -19.32 30.88 3.28
CA HIS A 631 -18.67 31.57 4.38
C HIS A 631 -19.36 31.17 5.70
N PHE A 632 -18.57 30.74 6.69
CA PHE A 632 -19.03 30.43 8.04
C PHE A 632 -18.28 31.25 9.08
N GLU A 633 -18.97 31.57 10.17
CA GLU A 633 -18.41 32.18 11.38
C GLU A 633 -18.45 31.19 12.54
N PRO A 634 -17.58 31.32 13.57
CA PRO A 634 -17.66 30.53 14.78
C PRO A 634 -18.99 30.75 15.48
N SER A 635 -19.97 29.91 15.27
CA SER A 635 -21.30 29.96 15.86
C SER A 635 -21.96 28.59 15.80
N GLU A 636 -22.98 28.38 16.60
CA GLU A 636 -23.83 27.18 16.55
C GLU A 636 -24.85 27.21 15.39
N GLN A 637 -24.77 28.20 14.49
CA GLN A 637 -25.78 28.40 13.43
C GLN A 637 -25.41 27.72 12.10
N GLY A 638 -24.16 27.25 11.93
CA GLY A 638 -23.74 26.54 10.73
C GLY A 638 -24.27 25.10 10.70
N TYR A 639 -25.02 24.74 9.64
CA TYR A 639 -25.55 23.38 9.49
C TYR A 639 -25.66 22.92 8.05
N VAL A 640 -25.68 21.59 7.88
CA VAL A 640 -26.12 20.91 6.65
C VAL A 640 -27.32 20.04 6.99
N GLU A 641 -28.42 20.17 6.25
CA GLU A 641 -29.64 19.40 6.48
C GLU A 641 -30.07 18.67 5.21
N THR A 642 -30.25 17.36 5.30
CA THR A 642 -30.86 16.58 4.23
C THR A 642 -32.35 16.46 4.49
N VAL A 643 -33.17 16.61 3.47
CA VAL A 643 -34.62 16.53 3.57
C VAL A 643 -35.16 15.61 2.47
N SER A 644 -35.94 14.60 2.87
CA SER A 644 -36.68 13.80 1.91
C SER A 644 -37.97 14.51 1.53
N TYR A 645 -38.07 15.03 0.34
CA TYR A 645 -39.32 15.47 -0.25
C TYR A 645 -39.80 14.44 -1.26
N THR A 646 -41.07 14.02 -1.13
CA THR A 646 -41.79 13.42 -2.23
C THR A 646 -42.38 14.54 -3.07
N HIS A 647 -42.02 14.57 -4.35
CA HIS A 647 -42.47 15.49 -5.40
C HIS A 647 -42.01 16.95 -5.30
N LEU A 648 -40.86 17.26 -5.93
CA LEU A 648 -40.73 18.50 -6.66
C LEU A 648 -41.40 18.28 -8.02
N ARG A 649 -42.71 18.55 -8.15
CA ARG A 649 -43.26 18.98 -9.42
C ARG A 649 -42.66 20.34 -9.70
N ALA A 650 -41.87 20.47 -10.76
CA ALA A 650 -41.56 21.76 -11.36
C ALA A 650 -42.91 22.36 -11.75
N HIS A 651 -43.36 23.35 -11.02
CA HIS A 651 -44.30 24.31 -11.58
C HIS A 651 -43.48 25.27 -12.44
N GLU A 652 -43.59 25.10 -13.75
CA GLU A 652 -43.33 26.18 -14.71
C GLU A 652 -44.15 27.40 -14.32
N THR A 653 -43.53 28.51 -14.13
CA THR A 653 -44.02 29.83 -14.44
C THR A 653 -42.90 30.64 -15.06
#